data_8e77685cd8dd96162487b33d19b39763
#
_entry.id   8e77685cd8dd96162487b33d19b39763
#
_cell.length_a   1.000
_cell.length_b   1.000
_cell.length_c   1.000
_cell.angle_alpha   90.00
_cell.angle_beta   90.00
_cell.angle_gamma   90.00
#
_symmetry.space_group_name_H-M   'P 1'
#
loop_
_entity.id
_entity.type
_entity.pdbx_description
1 polymer ?
#
loop_
_entity_poly.entity_id
_entity_poly.type
_entity_poly.pdbx_seq_one_letter_code
_entity_poly.pdbx_strand_id
1 'polypeptide(L)'
;MINPSLVLITGDLTDGKSKDLLTMKQNEDEWIEYQNVMEDVARRSGLDKSIFYDLRGNHDNFGVPFIGGSFDFFSNYSINGQFGRKGNVNSVTLETGDRKHVFVGLDSTMATGLRGPTNLFGHPTDQLLTQIDSQLSQWDSQKGKSITKISFGHFPLSFSAFSESQKSLRDVFLKHSVSAYLCGHLHTRFGKNLKRHHQSNDNFLSSHKFFQLNIHQEPSENTKNCLFRAPPPKEFWEWEMGDWRKSRAMRIVAVDRGHVSYLDIDFKSGTKKTIVLPTFPLDSRFMLTSSLHQMYGCQHMVPFSFETIRCLVFSVSPITSVVSRIYDTRPGSPLMIMETTMTKFVRDISRGDIYAAAWNYKAFEDPSPERFWLQIEVIDVMGRSTLSELRPFSVNGLSAKISWTWKEFFVMGCQWDALYYPIFWFAVYLILSILLIPKFVLVFSKKQYSYKTFISEKGLINCIAWVLQDLCRVHVAWFGFLGYLIYLLSCPWLIGQVFTDGGNRGYMTRMGWLVKTFNSREKHNYIGSPDIMVVVLPHFFFVVIPSILITGALAAERSIYKEHFLSLSGKKEDNDSSQENKRSGKYDNHRHRRSKFDFVERKIRKVLLAVCLVIYWKHFMDCTFLSSNIFGNDHCPSSHRNSI
;
A
#
# COMPACT_ATOMS: atom_id res chain seq x y z
N MET A 1 -4.83 27.20 18.02
CA MET A 1 -3.41 27.18 17.65
C MET A 1 -3.22 27.19 16.15
N ILE A 2 -3.77 26.23 15.41
CA ILE A 2 -3.74 26.22 13.93
C ILE A 2 -5.07 26.73 13.43
N ASN A 3 -5.05 27.68 12.48
CA ASN A 3 -6.24 28.18 11.79
C ASN A 3 -6.09 27.84 10.29
N PRO A 4 -6.44 26.61 9.86
CA PRO A 4 -6.21 26.17 8.48
C PRO A 4 -7.14 26.86 7.50
N SER A 5 -6.69 27.01 6.25
CA SER A 5 -7.55 27.44 5.14
C SER A 5 -8.46 26.34 4.65
N LEU A 6 -8.04 25.08 4.87
CA LEU A 6 -8.70 23.88 4.37
C LEU A 6 -8.37 22.70 5.27
N VAL A 7 -9.34 21.83 5.49
CA VAL A 7 -9.18 20.55 6.22
C VAL A 7 -9.58 19.43 5.26
N LEU A 8 -8.65 18.54 4.97
CA LEU A 8 -8.85 17.39 4.08
C LEU A 8 -8.93 16.11 4.89
N ILE A 9 -9.97 15.31 4.70
CA ILE A 9 -10.16 14.01 5.33
C ILE A 9 -10.22 12.97 4.22
N THR A 10 -9.19 12.15 4.12
CA THR A 10 -8.94 11.26 2.97
C THR A 10 -9.64 9.91 3.07
N GLY A 11 -10.82 9.84 3.66
CA GLY A 11 -11.67 8.63 3.68
C GLY A 11 -11.47 7.74 4.90
N ASP A 12 -12.19 6.62 4.92
CA ASP A 12 -12.34 5.71 6.06
C ASP A 12 -12.87 6.45 7.31
N LEU A 13 -13.99 7.15 7.11
CA LEU A 13 -14.64 7.97 8.13
C LEU A 13 -15.26 7.10 9.22
N THR A 14 -15.71 5.89 8.83
CA THR A 14 -16.29 4.86 9.69
C THR A 14 -15.45 3.57 9.63
N ASP A 15 -15.67 2.63 10.55
CA ASP A 15 -14.98 1.32 10.51
C ASP A 15 -15.71 0.34 9.58
N GLY A 16 -17.01 0.45 9.43
CA GLY A 16 -17.83 -0.42 8.60
C GLY A 16 -17.74 -1.91 8.99
N LYS A 17 -17.46 -2.20 10.29
CA LYS A 17 -17.29 -3.55 10.83
C LYS A 17 -18.22 -3.75 12.00
N SER A 18 -18.85 -4.93 12.05
CA SER A 18 -19.62 -5.32 13.22
C SER A 18 -18.72 -5.51 14.45
N LYS A 19 -19.30 -5.40 15.66
CA LYS A 19 -18.57 -5.51 16.94
C LYS A 19 -17.86 -6.86 17.09
N ASP A 20 -18.41 -7.92 16.54
CA ASP A 20 -17.84 -9.27 16.50
C ASP A 20 -16.75 -9.43 15.41
N LEU A 21 -16.52 -8.40 14.60
CA LEU A 21 -15.61 -8.39 13.45
C LEU A 21 -15.96 -9.42 12.36
N LEU A 22 -17.14 -10.02 12.40
CA LEU A 22 -17.56 -11.08 11.48
C LEU A 22 -18.20 -10.54 10.20
N THR A 23 -18.69 -9.30 10.22
CA THR A 23 -19.31 -8.68 9.05
C THR A 23 -18.66 -7.33 8.73
N MET A 24 -18.52 -7.05 7.43
CA MET A 24 -18.01 -5.76 6.94
C MET A 24 -19.09 -5.16 6.04
N LYS A 25 -19.91 -4.29 6.62
CA LYS A 25 -21.03 -3.59 5.96
C LYS A 25 -21.24 -2.23 6.59
N GLN A 26 -22.02 -1.38 5.93
CA GLN A 26 -22.38 -0.09 6.47
C GLN A 26 -23.20 -0.22 7.76
N ASN A 27 -22.91 0.66 8.72
CA ASN A 27 -23.63 0.79 9.97
C ASN A 27 -24.01 2.27 10.18
N GLU A 28 -25.30 2.56 10.20
CA GLU A 28 -25.80 3.94 10.31
C GLU A 28 -25.39 4.61 11.62
N ASP A 29 -25.33 3.84 12.74
CA ASP A 29 -24.93 4.39 14.05
C ASP A 29 -23.51 4.99 14.02
N GLU A 30 -22.58 4.37 13.27
CA GLU A 30 -21.22 4.91 13.11
C GLU A 30 -21.23 6.24 12.34
N TRP A 31 -22.13 6.39 11.38
CA TRP A 31 -22.29 7.62 10.61
C TRP A 31 -22.90 8.74 11.41
N ILE A 32 -23.89 8.45 12.25
CA ILE A 32 -24.47 9.40 13.21
C ILE A 32 -23.37 9.87 14.17
N GLU A 33 -22.57 8.95 14.69
CA GLU A 33 -21.45 9.30 15.57
C GLU A 33 -20.40 10.16 14.85
N TYR A 34 -20.04 9.83 13.60
CA TYR A 34 -19.15 10.65 12.79
C TYR A 34 -19.67 12.08 12.64
N GLN A 35 -20.95 12.24 12.28
CA GLN A 35 -21.58 13.55 12.15
C GLN A 35 -21.49 14.35 13.47
N ASN A 36 -21.87 13.72 14.58
CA ASN A 36 -21.84 14.35 15.89
C ASN A 36 -20.42 14.80 16.30
N VAL A 37 -19.44 13.95 16.05
CA VAL A 37 -18.02 14.25 16.31
C VAL A 37 -17.55 15.44 15.47
N MET A 38 -17.90 15.47 14.17
CA MET A 38 -17.49 16.58 13.31
C MET A 38 -18.19 17.89 13.65
N GLU A 39 -19.42 17.85 14.14
CA GLU A 39 -20.11 19.01 14.68
C GLU A 39 -19.45 19.54 15.94
N ASP A 40 -19.06 18.66 16.85
CA ASP A 40 -18.33 19.03 18.06
C ASP A 40 -16.95 19.62 17.73
N VAL A 41 -16.23 19.03 16.76
CA VAL A 41 -14.94 19.56 16.28
C VAL A 41 -15.10 20.96 15.71
N ALA A 42 -16.07 21.22 14.84
CA ALA A 42 -16.31 22.53 14.27
C ALA A 42 -16.67 23.55 15.38
N ARG A 43 -17.59 23.21 16.27
CA ARG A 43 -18.02 24.05 17.39
C ARG A 43 -16.86 24.40 18.34
N ARG A 44 -16.05 23.42 18.75
CA ARG A 44 -14.94 23.62 19.71
C ARG A 44 -13.75 24.33 19.09
N SER A 45 -13.49 24.12 17.80
CA SER A 45 -12.40 24.80 17.10
C SER A 45 -12.76 26.21 16.64
N GLY A 46 -14.04 26.54 16.53
CA GLY A 46 -14.53 27.77 15.94
C GLY A 46 -14.31 27.85 14.41
N LEU A 47 -14.01 26.71 13.78
CA LEU A 47 -13.80 26.65 12.34
C LEU A 47 -15.13 26.50 11.60
N ASP A 48 -15.24 27.16 10.46
CA ASP A 48 -16.38 26.98 9.57
C ASP A 48 -16.35 25.57 8.94
N LYS A 49 -17.47 24.86 9.01
CA LYS A 49 -17.63 23.55 8.38
C LYS A 49 -17.36 23.56 6.86
N SER A 50 -17.54 24.69 6.20
CA SER A 50 -17.33 24.83 4.74
C SER A 50 -15.90 24.56 4.28
N ILE A 51 -14.90 24.71 5.20
CA ILE A 51 -13.50 24.43 4.87
C ILE A 51 -13.12 22.96 4.97
N PHE A 52 -14.01 22.11 5.50
CA PHE A 52 -13.79 20.67 5.62
C PHE A 52 -14.23 19.97 4.33
N TYR A 53 -13.37 19.08 3.84
CA TYR A 53 -13.60 18.22 2.68
C TYR A 53 -13.28 16.80 3.07
N ASP A 54 -14.31 16.00 3.27
CA ASP A 54 -14.19 14.56 3.51
C ASP A 54 -14.44 13.78 2.22
N LEU A 55 -13.76 12.65 2.09
CA LEU A 55 -13.91 11.74 0.95
C LEU A 55 -14.35 10.37 1.46
N ARG A 56 -14.87 9.57 0.54
CA ARG A 56 -15.20 8.18 0.81
C ARG A 56 -13.96 7.32 0.72
N GLY A 57 -13.75 6.44 1.72
CA GLY A 57 -12.79 5.34 1.67
C GLY A 57 -13.46 4.01 1.39
N ASN A 58 -12.69 2.93 1.37
CA ASN A 58 -13.24 1.61 1.13
C ASN A 58 -14.14 1.12 2.28
N HIS A 59 -13.84 1.50 3.53
CA HIS A 59 -14.69 1.19 4.67
C HIS A 59 -16.05 1.88 4.58
N ASP A 60 -16.08 3.10 4.08
CA ASP A 60 -17.29 3.89 3.88
C ASP A 60 -18.16 3.37 2.72
N ASN A 61 -17.64 2.39 1.98
CA ASN A 61 -18.31 1.78 0.83
C ASN A 61 -18.59 0.27 1.01
N PHE A 62 -18.26 -0.34 2.17
CA PHE A 62 -18.49 -1.77 2.39
C PHE A 62 -19.96 -2.13 2.28
N GLY A 63 -20.30 -3.00 1.34
CA GLY A 63 -21.65 -3.53 1.13
C GLY A 63 -22.67 -2.55 0.59
N VAL A 64 -22.26 -1.38 0.08
CA VAL A 64 -23.16 -0.38 -0.53
C VAL A 64 -23.59 -0.87 -1.92
N PRO A 65 -24.89 -1.18 -2.15
CA PRO A 65 -25.33 -1.72 -3.44
C PRO A 65 -25.14 -0.76 -4.60
N PHE A 66 -25.37 0.52 -4.36
CA PHE A 66 -25.11 1.61 -5.31
C PHE A 66 -25.00 2.96 -4.58
N ILE A 67 -24.18 3.84 -5.12
CA ILE A 67 -23.99 5.20 -4.60
C ILE A 67 -25.30 6.00 -4.75
N GLY A 68 -25.69 6.70 -3.67
CA GLY A 68 -26.97 7.44 -3.59
C GLY A 68 -28.15 6.57 -3.19
N GLY A 69 -27.97 5.28 -2.91
CA GLY A 69 -29.00 4.38 -2.40
C GLY A 69 -29.21 4.47 -0.89
N SER A 70 -30.15 3.65 -0.39
CA SER A 70 -30.57 3.65 1.03
C SER A 70 -29.44 3.31 2.01
N PHE A 71 -28.43 2.56 1.58
CA PHE A 71 -27.28 2.17 2.40
C PHE A 71 -26.04 3.04 2.16
N ASP A 72 -26.15 4.07 1.34
CA ASP A 72 -25.08 5.06 1.13
C ASP A 72 -25.18 6.18 2.17
N PHE A 73 -24.84 5.87 3.40
CA PHE A 73 -24.89 6.83 4.50
C PHE A 73 -23.88 7.99 4.35
N PHE A 74 -22.78 7.79 3.61
CA PHE A 74 -21.85 8.88 3.28
C PHE A 74 -22.58 10.09 2.68
N SER A 75 -23.50 9.85 1.74
CA SER A 75 -24.25 10.92 1.08
C SER A 75 -25.14 11.73 2.03
N ASN A 76 -25.50 11.18 3.19
CA ASN A 76 -26.38 11.84 4.17
C ASN A 76 -25.61 12.46 5.34
N TYR A 77 -24.59 11.77 5.84
CA TYR A 77 -23.94 12.08 7.12
C TYR A 77 -22.57 12.74 6.96
N SER A 78 -21.87 12.56 5.83
CA SER A 78 -20.59 13.21 5.60
C SER A 78 -20.72 14.73 5.46
N ILE A 79 -19.66 15.47 5.70
CA ILE A 79 -19.66 16.92 5.51
C ILE A 79 -19.91 17.26 4.04
N ASN A 80 -19.25 16.58 3.11
CA ASN A 80 -19.50 16.77 1.68
C ASN A 80 -20.93 16.46 1.30
N GLY A 81 -21.54 15.43 1.86
CA GLY A 81 -22.95 15.09 1.69
C GLY A 81 -23.88 16.22 2.15
N GLN A 82 -23.67 16.73 3.37
CA GLN A 82 -24.44 17.84 3.95
C GLN A 82 -24.35 19.14 3.14
N PHE A 83 -23.18 19.43 2.56
CA PHE A 83 -22.98 20.61 1.71
C PHE A 83 -23.42 20.38 0.26
N GLY A 84 -23.99 19.24 -0.07
CA GLY A 84 -24.43 18.92 -1.44
C GLY A 84 -23.28 18.73 -2.43
N ARG A 85 -22.06 18.48 -1.96
CA ARG A 85 -20.87 18.17 -2.76
C ARG A 85 -20.91 16.71 -3.21
N LYS A 86 -21.93 16.35 -4.03
CA LYS A 86 -22.28 14.95 -4.35
C LYS A 86 -21.47 14.33 -5.51
N GLY A 87 -20.58 15.08 -6.15
CA GLY A 87 -19.79 14.56 -7.28
C GLY A 87 -18.64 13.70 -6.83
N ASN A 88 -18.18 12.79 -7.69
CA ASN A 88 -16.96 12.01 -7.45
C ASN A 88 -15.68 12.87 -7.54
N VAL A 89 -15.79 14.10 -8.08
CA VAL A 89 -14.70 15.08 -8.13
C VAL A 89 -15.18 16.37 -7.49
N ASN A 90 -14.48 16.81 -6.46
CA ASN A 90 -14.74 18.06 -5.77
C ASN A 90 -13.49 18.94 -5.84
N SER A 91 -13.62 20.17 -6.30
CA SER A 91 -12.50 21.09 -6.38
C SER A 91 -12.72 22.34 -5.55
N VAL A 92 -11.66 22.82 -4.93
CA VAL A 92 -11.63 24.09 -4.20
C VAL A 92 -10.39 24.87 -4.59
N THR A 93 -10.56 26.16 -4.81
CA THR A 93 -9.46 27.06 -5.15
C THR A 93 -9.26 28.06 -4.04
N LEU A 94 -8.03 28.16 -3.56
CA LEU A 94 -7.59 29.18 -2.62
C LEU A 94 -6.74 30.20 -3.38
N GLU A 95 -7.06 31.48 -3.22
CA GLU A 95 -6.30 32.57 -3.81
C GLU A 95 -5.48 33.29 -2.74
N THR A 96 -4.19 33.50 -3.03
CA THR A 96 -3.27 34.20 -2.13
C THR A 96 -2.41 35.15 -2.96
N GLY A 97 -2.79 36.42 -2.95
CA GLY A 97 -2.16 37.45 -3.80
C GLY A 97 -2.33 37.13 -5.28
N ASP A 98 -1.22 37.00 -5.99
CA ASP A 98 -1.16 36.65 -7.41
C ASP A 98 -1.20 35.14 -7.72
N ARG A 99 -1.28 34.30 -6.68
CA ARG A 99 -1.20 32.85 -6.79
C ARG A 99 -2.53 32.17 -6.54
N LYS A 100 -2.74 31.08 -7.25
CA LYS A 100 -3.89 30.19 -7.05
C LYS A 100 -3.43 28.80 -6.64
N HIS A 101 -4.11 28.23 -5.65
CA HIS A 101 -3.88 26.88 -5.16
C HIS A 101 -5.17 26.09 -5.38
N VAL A 102 -5.10 25.11 -6.27
CA VAL A 102 -6.25 24.29 -6.68
C VAL A 102 -6.12 22.93 -6.00
N PHE A 103 -7.11 22.58 -5.22
CA PHE A 103 -7.23 21.27 -4.57
C PHE A 103 -8.35 20.49 -5.27
N VAL A 104 -8.02 19.28 -5.74
CA VAL A 104 -8.97 18.40 -6.43
C VAL A 104 -9.10 17.10 -5.65
N GLY A 105 -10.22 16.94 -4.95
CA GLY A 105 -10.58 15.72 -4.25
C GLY A 105 -11.30 14.76 -5.19
N LEU A 106 -10.96 13.48 -5.09
CA LEU A 106 -11.54 12.44 -5.93
C LEU A 106 -12.01 11.24 -5.10
N ASP A 107 -13.21 10.76 -5.41
CA ASP A 107 -13.75 9.51 -4.92
C ASP A 107 -13.62 8.45 -6.01
N SER A 108 -12.69 7.52 -5.84
CA SER A 108 -12.45 6.40 -6.75
C SER A 108 -12.95 5.07 -6.19
N THR A 109 -13.83 5.07 -5.20
CA THR A 109 -14.46 3.84 -4.72
C THR A 109 -15.32 3.20 -5.81
N MET A 110 -15.54 1.89 -5.72
CA MET A 110 -16.43 1.20 -6.65
C MET A 110 -17.84 1.80 -6.60
N ALA A 111 -18.48 1.96 -7.77
CA ALA A 111 -19.88 2.39 -7.85
C ALA A 111 -20.83 1.43 -7.11
N THR A 112 -20.42 0.16 -7.02
CA THR A 112 -21.07 -0.90 -6.25
C THR A 112 -20.04 -1.41 -5.23
N GLY A 113 -20.22 -1.08 -3.97
CA GLY A 113 -19.31 -1.45 -2.90
C GLY A 113 -19.49 -2.90 -2.47
N LEU A 114 -18.45 -3.70 -2.65
CA LEU A 114 -18.40 -5.06 -2.13
C LEU A 114 -18.17 -5.05 -0.61
N ARG A 115 -18.63 -6.09 0.08
CA ARG A 115 -18.22 -6.32 1.46
C ARG A 115 -16.73 -6.57 1.54
N GLY A 116 -16.06 -6.10 2.61
CA GLY A 116 -14.66 -6.44 2.84
C GLY A 116 -14.48 -7.96 3.02
N PRO A 117 -13.28 -8.46 2.71
CA PRO A 117 -12.06 -7.72 2.33
C PRO A 117 -11.90 -7.54 0.81
N THR A 118 -12.89 -7.86 0.01
CA THR A 118 -12.85 -7.74 -1.46
C THR A 118 -13.25 -6.34 -1.95
N ASN A 119 -12.97 -5.32 -1.17
CA ASN A 119 -13.10 -3.90 -1.49
C ASN A 119 -11.86 -3.18 -0.94
N LEU A 120 -10.75 -3.35 -1.63
CA LEU A 120 -9.43 -2.88 -1.22
C LEU A 120 -8.85 -1.85 -2.18
N PHE A 121 -9.31 -1.86 -3.45
CA PHE A 121 -8.78 -1.00 -4.50
C PHE A 121 -9.70 0.18 -4.79
N GLY A 122 -9.09 1.29 -5.24
CA GLY A 122 -9.80 2.32 -5.96
C GLY A 122 -10.06 1.88 -7.41
N HIS A 123 -11.25 2.15 -7.91
CA HIS A 123 -11.70 1.79 -9.25
C HIS A 123 -12.07 3.05 -10.05
N PRO A 124 -11.10 3.84 -10.52
CA PRO A 124 -11.40 5.02 -11.32
C PRO A 124 -12.02 4.60 -12.66
N THR A 125 -13.22 5.11 -12.94
CA THR A 125 -13.88 4.93 -14.22
C THR A 125 -13.33 5.90 -15.27
N ASP A 126 -13.52 5.62 -16.56
CA ASP A 126 -13.16 6.55 -17.63
C ASP A 126 -13.87 7.90 -17.48
N GLN A 127 -15.11 7.89 -16.96
CA GLN A 127 -15.86 9.12 -16.67
C GLN A 127 -15.19 9.93 -15.55
N LEU A 128 -14.75 9.29 -14.45
CA LEU A 128 -14.03 9.96 -13.37
C LEU A 128 -12.72 10.57 -13.88
N LEU A 129 -11.94 9.82 -14.66
CA LEU A 129 -10.69 10.31 -15.24
C LEU A 129 -10.93 11.50 -16.15
N THR A 130 -11.99 11.49 -16.96
CA THR A 130 -12.37 12.62 -17.82
C THR A 130 -12.79 13.84 -17.00
N GLN A 131 -13.51 13.66 -15.90
CA GLN A 131 -13.88 14.75 -15.00
C GLN A 131 -12.65 15.40 -14.37
N ILE A 132 -11.70 14.59 -13.86
CA ILE A 132 -10.44 15.10 -13.27
C ILE A 132 -9.62 15.83 -14.35
N ASP A 133 -9.49 15.23 -15.54
CA ASP A 133 -8.79 15.83 -16.69
C ASP A 133 -9.39 17.20 -17.04
N SER A 134 -10.71 17.31 -17.12
CA SER A 134 -11.43 18.56 -17.37
C SER A 134 -11.21 19.60 -16.27
N GLN A 135 -11.29 19.19 -14.99
CA GLN A 135 -11.08 20.08 -13.86
C GLN A 135 -9.64 20.62 -13.79
N LEU A 136 -8.65 19.82 -14.13
CA LEU A 136 -7.25 20.23 -14.11
C LEU A 136 -6.87 21.04 -15.36
N SER A 137 -7.42 20.73 -16.55
CA SER A 137 -7.09 21.39 -17.83
C SER A 137 -7.49 22.85 -17.86
N GLN A 138 -8.59 23.25 -17.20
CA GLN A 138 -9.00 24.65 -17.12
C GLN A 138 -7.94 25.58 -16.49
N TRP A 139 -7.02 24.98 -15.72
CA TRP A 139 -5.93 25.69 -15.05
C TRP A 139 -4.62 25.69 -15.84
N ASP A 140 -4.47 24.81 -16.84
CA ASP A 140 -3.24 24.73 -17.66
C ASP A 140 -3.07 25.92 -18.59
N SER A 141 -4.17 26.50 -19.04
CA SER A 141 -4.20 27.56 -20.04
C SER A 141 -4.13 28.99 -19.46
N GLN A 142 -4.14 29.15 -18.14
CA GLN A 142 -4.11 30.46 -17.50
C GLN A 142 -2.70 31.08 -17.53
N LYS A 143 -2.39 31.81 -18.60
CA LYS A 143 -1.12 32.52 -18.74
C LYS A 143 -1.01 33.65 -17.69
N GLY A 144 0.14 33.75 -17.03
CA GLY A 144 0.49 34.88 -16.16
C GLY A 144 0.18 34.71 -14.67
N LYS A 145 -0.50 33.63 -14.24
CA LYS A 145 -0.69 33.32 -12.82
C LYS A 145 0.07 32.05 -12.42
N SER A 146 0.75 32.07 -11.28
CA SER A 146 1.38 30.91 -10.73
C SER A 146 0.32 30.03 -10.06
N ILE A 147 0.12 28.82 -10.58
CA ILE A 147 -0.91 27.87 -10.12
C ILE A 147 -0.26 26.64 -9.53
N THR A 148 -0.62 26.29 -8.30
CA THR A 148 -0.24 25.03 -7.65
C THR A 148 -1.44 24.09 -7.64
N LYS A 149 -1.28 22.89 -8.15
CA LYS A 149 -2.34 21.86 -8.21
C LYS A 149 -2.01 20.74 -7.24
N ILE A 150 -2.92 20.45 -6.33
CA ILE A 150 -2.81 19.37 -5.36
C ILE A 150 -4.06 18.49 -5.50
N SER A 151 -3.85 17.19 -5.72
CA SER A 151 -4.96 16.23 -5.71
C SER A 151 -4.98 15.47 -4.39
N PHE A 152 -6.17 15.02 -3.96
CA PHE A 152 -6.30 14.18 -2.79
C PHE A 152 -7.40 13.13 -3.00
N GLY A 153 -7.19 11.95 -2.43
CA GLY A 153 -8.08 10.81 -2.56
C GLY A 153 -7.87 9.83 -1.40
N HIS A 154 -8.58 8.69 -1.41
CA HIS A 154 -8.37 7.69 -0.38
C HIS A 154 -7.23 6.73 -0.73
N PHE A 155 -7.26 6.16 -1.92
CA PHE A 155 -6.37 5.07 -2.31
C PHE A 155 -5.02 5.57 -2.82
N PRO A 156 -3.90 4.97 -2.38
CA PRO A 156 -2.62 5.13 -3.06
C PRO A 156 -2.70 4.62 -4.51
N LEU A 157 -1.90 5.19 -5.39
CA LEU A 157 -1.91 4.81 -6.81
C LEU A 157 -1.49 3.35 -7.04
N SER A 158 -0.73 2.76 -6.13
CA SER A 158 -0.41 1.33 -6.12
C SER A 158 -1.63 0.42 -5.91
N PHE A 159 -2.66 0.93 -5.23
CA PHE A 159 -3.96 0.29 -4.98
C PHE A 159 -5.09 0.95 -5.76
N SER A 160 -4.78 1.59 -6.87
CA SER A 160 -5.75 2.11 -7.81
C SER A 160 -5.72 1.27 -9.09
N ALA A 161 -6.87 0.70 -9.46
CA ALA A 161 -7.00 -0.09 -10.68
C ALA A 161 -6.93 0.80 -11.93
N PHE A 162 -6.66 0.19 -13.08
CA PHE A 162 -6.81 0.86 -14.36
C PHE A 162 -8.31 0.99 -14.71
N SER A 163 -8.66 2.05 -15.42
CA SER A 163 -10.02 2.19 -15.97
C SER A 163 -10.30 1.17 -17.06
N GLU A 164 -11.56 1.12 -17.54
CA GLU A 164 -11.96 0.22 -18.63
C GLU A 164 -11.12 0.43 -19.90
N SER A 165 -10.72 1.66 -20.19
CA SER A 165 -9.82 1.99 -21.32
C SER A 165 -8.33 1.89 -21.00
N GLN A 166 -7.97 1.24 -19.88
CA GLN A 166 -6.57 1.03 -19.44
C GLN A 166 -5.81 2.35 -19.15
N LYS A 167 -6.53 3.39 -18.74
CA LYS A 167 -5.94 4.65 -18.26
C LYS A 167 -5.78 4.62 -16.75
N SER A 168 -4.85 5.41 -16.22
CA SER A 168 -4.61 5.53 -14.79
C SER A 168 -4.73 6.97 -14.28
N LEU A 169 -5.02 7.11 -12.99
CA LEU A 169 -4.95 8.40 -12.29
C LEU A 169 -3.55 9.03 -12.41
N ARG A 170 -2.50 8.19 -12.35
CA ARG A 170 -1.12 8.63 -12.50
C ARG A 170 -0.89 9.38 -13.81
N ASP A 171 -1.43 8.87 -14.92
CA ASP A 171 -1.24 9.47 -16.24
C ASP A 171 -1.92 10.85 -16.33
N VAL A 172 -3.10 10.97 -15.72
CA VAL A 172 -3.81 12.27 -15.63
C VAL A 172 -3.02 13.27 -14.79
N PHE A 173 -2.48 12.84 -13.64
CA PHE A 173 -1.72 13.75 -12.77
C PHE A 173 -0.40 14.20 -13.42
N LEU A 174 0.30 13.30 -14.11
CA LEU A 174 1.50 13.65 -14.87
C LEU A 174 1.18 14.60 -16.03
N LYS A 175 0.07 14.37 -16.76
CA LYS A 175 -0.37 15.22 -17.87
C LYS A 175 -0.53 16.68 -17.42
N HIS A 176 -1.13 16.91 -16.25
CA HIS A 176 -1.46 18.25 -15.74
C HIS A 176 -0.43 18.82 -14.76
N SER A 177 0.72 18.16 -14.59
CA SER A 177 1.79 18.59 -13.67
C SER A 177 1.26 18.90 -12.26
N VAL A 178 0.54 17.96 -11.67
CA VAL A 178 0.08 18.04 -10.28
C VAL A 178 1.32 18.10 -9.38
N SER A 179 1.33 18.97 -8.38
CA SER A 179 2.49 19.11 -7.47
C SER A 179 2.56 18.00 -6.43
N ALA A 180 1.40 17.55 -5.93
CA ALA A 180 1.30 16.51 -4.93
C ALA A 180 -0.04 15.76 -5.02
N TYR A 181 -0.02 14.48 -4.68
CA TYR A 181 -1.19 13.66 -4.41
C TYR A 181 -1.16 13.21 -2.94
N LEU A 182 -2.22 13.50 -2.20
CA LEU A 182 -2.38 13.14 -0.79
C LEU A 182 -3.38 11.99 -0.68
N CYS A 183 -2.98 10.90 -0.01
CA CYS A 183 -3.84 9.73 0.15
C CYS A 183 -3.76 9.13 1.57
N GLY A 184 -4.60 8.15 1.86
CA GLY A 184 -4.67 7.38 3.09
C GLY A 184 -4.58 5.88 2.82
N HIS A 185 -5.48 5.10 3.45
CA HIS A 185 -5.70 3.67 3.21
C HIS A 185 -4.70 2.69 3.83
N LEU A 186 -3.37 2.90 3.65
CA LEU A 186 -2.37 1.90 4.02
C LEU A 186 -2.10 1.78 5.52
N HIS A 187 -2.52 2.72 6.32
CA HIS A 187 -2.28 2.76 7.75
C HIS A 187 -0.78 2.66 8.13
N THR A 188 -0.41 3.12 9.30
CA THR A 188 0.99 3.06 9.79
C THR A 188 1.53 1.65 10.00
N ARG A 189 0.67 0.60 9.90
CA ARG A 189 1.08 -0.79 9.94
C ARG A 189 2.03 -1.16 8.80
N PHE A 190 1.85 -0.55 7.63
CA PHE A 190 2.66 -0.83 6.44
C PHE A 190 3.91 0.04 6.35
N GLY A 191 3.94 1.16 7.05
CA GLY A 191 5.07 2.09 7.13
C GLY A 191 4.61 3.45 7.67
N LYS A 192 5.57 4.26 8.15
CA LYS A 192 5.30 5.66 8.51
C LYS A 192 5.76 6.56 7.38
N ASN A 193 4.96 7.58 7.07
CA ASN A 193 5.29 8.57 6.03
C ASN A 193 5.60 7.94 4.68
N LEU A 194 4.74 7.00 4.26
CA LEU A 194 4.88 6.34 2.96
C LEU A 194 4.78 7.38 1.85
N LYS A 195 5.69 7.29 0.88
CA LYS A 195 5.81 8.27 -0.19
C LYS A 195 6.37 7.65 -1.46
N ARG A 196 5.99 8.23 -2.59
CA ARG A 196 6.47 7.80 -3.91
C ARG A 196 6.65 8.98 -4.83
N HIS A 197 7.76 9.02 -5.53
CA HIS A 197 8.00 9.95 -6.62
C HIS A 197 7.52 9.35 -7.95
N HIS A 198 6.69 10.08 -8.66
CA HIS A 198 6.20 9.71 -9.99
C HIS A 198 6.81 10.64 -11.04
N GLN A 199 7.33 10.05 -12.11
CA GLN A 199 7.94 10.79 -13.22
C GLN A 199 7.51 10.17 -14.56
N SER A 200 7.32 11.01 -15.58
CA SER A 200 7.14 10.55 -16.95
C SER A 200 8.51 10.22 -17.55
N ASN A 201 8.73 8.98 -17.90
CA ASN A 201 9.92 8.55 -18.61
C ASN A 201 9.52 8.08 -20.00
N ASP A 202 9.82 8.86 -21.01
CA ASP A 202 9.53 8.52 -22.41
C ASP A 202 10.42 7.39 -22.96
N ASN A 203 11.46 6.94 -22.22
CA ASN A 203 12.53 6.07 -22.71
C ASN A 203 12.66 4.71 -21.99
N PHE A 204 11.72 4.27 -21.14
CA PHE A 204 11.91 3.03 -20.39
C PHE A 204 10.98 1.89 -20.80
N LEU A 205 11.57 0.68 -20.84
CA LEU A 205 11.00 -0.64 -21.12
C LEU A 205 9.70 -0.94 -20.35
N SER A 206 8.89 -1.83 -20.91
CA SER A 206 7.56 -2.27 -20.45
C SER A 206 7.44 -2.73 -18.98
N SER A 207 8.53 -2.82 -18.23
CA SER A 207 8.54 -3.19 -16.80
C SER A 207 7.87 -2.16 -15.89
N HIS A 208 7.73 -0.90 -16.31
CA HIS A 208 7.08 0.17 -15.54
C HIS A 208 5.59 -0.03 -15.28
N LYS A 209 4.94 -0.95 -16.00
CA LYS A 209 3.54 -1.32 -15.72
C LYS A 209 3.39 -2.04 -14.38
N PHE A 210 4.41 -2.77 -13.93
CA PHE A 210 4.32 -3.63 -12.76
C PHE A 210 4.90 -3.02 -11.50
N PHE A 211 6.02 -2.30 -11.63
CA PHE A 211 6.67 -1.65 -10.50
C PHE A 211 7.49 -0.45 -10.94
N GLN A 212 7.62 0.52 -10.05
CA GLN A 212 8.50 1.67 -10.24
C GLN A 212 9.41 1.82 -9.03
N LEU A 213 10.69 2.06 -9.31
CA LEU A 213 11.65 2.48 -8.30
C LEU A 213 11.66 4.01 -8.22
N ASN A 214 11.96 4.56 -7.04
CA ASN A 214 12.32 5.97 -6.92
C ASN A 214 13.72 6.16 -7.51
N ILE A 215 13.79 6.37 -8.81
CA ILE A 215 15.04 6.62 -9.52
C ILE A 215 15.25 8.13 -9.52
N HIS A 216 16.32 8.57 -8.84
CA HIS A 216 16.80 9.93 -9.00
C HIS A 216 17.66 9.97 -10.25
N GLN A 217 17.25 10.74 -11.24
CA GLN A 217 18.13 11.08 -12.33
C GLN A 217 19.15 12.07 -11.81
N GLU A 218 20.43 11.71 -11.88
CA GLU A 218 21.51 12.71 -11.71
C GLU A 218 21.36 13.72 -12.84
N PRO A 219 21.39 15.03 -12.54
CA PRO A 219 21.35 16.04 -13.57
C PRO A 219 22.51 15.78 -14.52
N SER A 220 22.24 15.59 -15.80
CA SER A 220 23.27 15.55 -16.82
C SER A 220 24.09 16.84 -16.71
N GLU A 221 25.43 16.76 -16.86
CA GLU A 221 26.32 17.93 -16.84
C GLU A 221 25.88 19.00 -17.85
N ASN A 222 25.12 18.64 -18.86
CA ASN A 222 24.53 19.55 -19.86
C ASN A 222 23.37 20.42 -19.31
N THR A 223 22.84 20.15 -18.11
CA THR A 223 21.80 21.00 -17.50
C THR A 223 22.32 22.35 -16.98
N LYS A 224 23.63 22.53 -16.89
CA LYS A 224 24.26 23.84 -16.54
C LYS A 224 24.10 24.90 -17.62
N ASN A 225 23.82 24.52 -18.85
CA ASN A 225 23.61 25.45 -19.96
C ASN A 225 22.11 25.60 -20.21
N CYS A 226 21.52 26.71 -19.81
CA CYS A 226 20.14 27.13 -20.09
C CYS A 226 19.73 27.09 -21.57
N LEU A 227 20.59 26.65 -22.48
CA LEU A 227 20.41 26.64 -23.93
C LEU A 227 19.72 25.37 -24.48
N PHE A 228 19.52 24.32 -23.70
CA PHE A 228 18.87 23.10 -24.19
C PHE A 228 17.40 23.03 -23.77
N ARG A 229 16.55 23.13 -24.77
CA ARG A 229 15.10 23.23 -24.81
C ARG A 229 14.33 21.93 -24.49
N ALA A 230 14.80 21.04 -23.66
CA ALA A 230 13.96 19.94 -23.24
C ALA A 230 12.90 20.46 -22.24
N PRO A 231 11.62 20.20 -22.46
CA PRO A 231 10.60 20.53 -21.47
C PRO A 231 10.92 19.79 -20.16
N PRO A 232 10.62 20.40 -18.98
CA PRO A 232 10.88 19.75 -17.71
C PRO A 232 10.10 18.43 -17.64
N PRO A 233 10.67 17.39 -17.03
CA PRO A 233 9.96 16.13 -16.84
C PRO A 233 8.66 16.39 -16.07
N LYS A 234 7.59 15.74 -16.47
CA LYS A 234 6.34 15.74 -15.73
C LYS A 234 6.48 14.82 -14.55
N GLU A 235 6.27 15.34 -13.36
CA GLU A 235 6.52 14.60 -12.12
C GLU A 235 5.69 15.14 -10.97
N PHE A 236 5.44 14.29 -9.95
CA PHE A 236 4.77 14.69 -8.70
C PHE A 236 5.13 13.73 -7.57
N TRP A 237 4.89 14.19 -6.34
CA TRP A 237 4.98 13.37 -5.15
C TRP A 237 3.63 12.83 -4.72
N GLU A 238 3.59 11.56 -4.39
CA GLU A 238 2.50 10.91 -3.69
C GLU A 238 2.89 10.72 -2.23
N TRP A 239 2.02 11.17 -1.32
CA TRP A 239 2.23 11.10 0.13
C TRP A 239 1.02 10.46 0.81
N GLU A 240 1.26 9.32 1.43
CA GLU A 240 0.29 8.62 2.25
C GLU A 240 0.39 9.12 3.71
N MET A 241 -0.75 9.29 4.37
CA MET A 241 -0.83 9.94 5.67
C MET A 241 -0.73 8.98 6.87
N GLY A 242 -1.04 7.69 6.70
CA GLY A 242 -1.33 6.81 7.83
C GLY A 242 -2.77 6.96 8.35
N ASP A 243 -3.01 6.47 9.56
CA ASP A 243 -4.34 6.40 10.14
C ASP A 243 -4.49 7.20 11.45
N TRP A 244 -5.64 7.84 11.62
CA TRP A 244 -6.00 8.46 12.89
C TRP A 244 -6.30 7.44 13.98
N ARG A 245 -6.94 6.33 13.64
CA ARG A 245 -7.42 5.30 14.58
C ARG A 245 -6.32 4.76 15.50
N LYS A 246 -5.19 4.34 14.93
CA LYS A 246 -4.09 3.72 15.67
C LYS A 246 -2.92 4.65 15.93
N SER A 247 -2.55 5.46 14.96
CA SER A 247 -1.38 6.33 15.04
C SER A 247 -1.69 7.71 15.60
N ARG A 248 -2.97 8.14 15.61
CA ARG A 248 -3.36 9.50 16.02
C ARG A 248 -2.50 10.56 15.32
N ALA A 249 -2.25 10.33 14.03
CA ALA A 249 -1.41 11.21 13.23
C ALA A 249 -2.25 12.20 12.41
N MET A 250 -1.73 13.40 12.26
CA MET A 250 -2.28 14.46 11.41
C MET A 250 -1.14 15.11 10.65
N ARG A 251 -1.39 15.53 9.41
CA ARG A 251 -0.43 16.27 8.58
C ARG A 251 -0.83 17.72 8.46
N ILE A 252 0.14 18.62 8.69
CA ILE A 252 0.02 20.04 8.31
C ILE A 252 0.73 20.20 6.98
N VAL A 253 0.01 20.71 5.99
CA VAL A 253 0.55 21.05 4.66
C VAL A 253 0.62 22.56 4.53
N ALA A 254 1.76 23.07 4.10
CA ALA A 254 1.97 24.48 3.77
C ALA A 254 2.36 24.62 2.30
N VAL A 255 1.75 25.57 1.62
CA VAL A 255 2.14 25.93 0.24
C VAL A 255 2.78 27.30 0.27
N ASP A 256 4.09 27.35 0.11
CA ASP A 256 4.89 28.58 0.10
C ASP A 256 5.38 28.86 -1.33
N ARG A 257 4.80 29.85 -1.99
CA ARG A 257 5.14 30.27 -3.37
C ARG A 257 5.12 29.13 -4.41
N GLY A 258 4.18 28.20 -4.23
CA GLY A 258 4.01 27.04 -5.11
C GLY A 258 4.73 25.78 -4.64
N HIS A 259 5.58 25.88 -3.61
CA HIS A 259 6.24 24.73 -3.02
C HIS A 259 5.41 24.15 -1.88
N VAL A 260 5.27 22.82 -1.90
CA VAL A 260 4.51 22.08 -0.90
C VAL A 260 5.47 21.54 0.16
N SER A 261 5.28 21.95 1.40
CA SER A 261 5.99 21.44 2.57
C SER A 261 4.99 20.84 3.54
N TYR A 262 5.38 19.82 4.31
CA TYR A 262 4.50 19.24 5.29
C TYR A 262 5.22 18.84 6.58
N LEU A 263 4.44 18.62 7.62
CA LEU A 263 4.86 18.10 8.91
C LEU A 263 3.80 17.16 9.46
N ASP A 264 4.21 15.95 9.83
CA ASP A 264 3.36 14.98 10.51
C ASP A 264 3.41 15.18 12.03
N ILE A 265 2.25 15.23 12.64
CA ILE A 265 2.10 15.36 14.08
C ILE A 265 1.53 14.07 14.63
N ASP A 266 2.25 13.45 15.55
CA ASP A 266 1.84 12.27 16.30
C ASP A 266 1.31 12.71 17.68
N PHE A 267 -0.01 12.62 17.88
CA PHE A 267 -0.65 12.99 19.15
C PHE A 267 -0.48 11.95 20.25
N LYS A 268 0.02 10.74 19.94
CA LYS A 268 0.39 9.76 20.97
C LYS A 268 1.59 10.23 21.80
N SER A 269 2.48 11.00 21.19
CA SER A 269 3.63 11.60 21.85
C SER A 269 3.27 12.78 22.76
N GLY A 270 1.96 13.05 22.95
CA GLY A 270 1.45 14.18 23.70
C GLY A 270 1.12 15.40 22.85
N THR A 271 0.43 16.38 23.43
CA THR A 271 0.06 17.61 22.73
C THR A 271 1.27 18.54 22.61
N LYS A 272 1.67 18.84 21.39
CA LYS A 272 2.71 19.83 21.15
C LYS A 272 2.16 21.24 21.40
N LYS A 273 2.84 21.99 22.25
CA LYS A 273 2.47 23.39 22.56
C LYS A 273 2.97 24.36 21.50
N THR A 274 4.02 23.99 20.79
CA THR A 274 4.60 24.75 19.67
C THR A 274 4.89 23.77 18.53
N ILE A 275 4.57 24.18 17.30
CA ILE A 275 4.79 23.44 16.06
C ILE A 275 5.58 24.33 15.13
N VAL A 276 6.66 23.83 14.58
CA VAL A 276 7.57 24.53 13.67
C VAL A 276 7.60 23.81 12.35
N LEU A 277 7.14 24.48 11.28
CA LEU A 277 7.15 23.95 9.92
C LEU A 277 8.03 24.84 9.03
N PRO A 278 9.29 24.44 8.75
CA PRO A 278 10.13 25.13 7.81
C PRO A 278 9.53 25.02 6.39
N THR A 279 9.37 26.16 5.69
CA THR A 279 8.81 26.19 4.34
C THR A 279 9.86 26.47 3.28
N PHE A 280 10.95 27.16 3.63
CA PHE A 280 12.07 27.42 2.73
C PHE A 280 13.39 27.58 3.54
N PRO A 281 14.56 27.10 3.04
CA PRO A 281 14.77 26.35 1.81
C PRO A 281 14.03 25.02 1.79
N LEU A 282 13.79 24.49 0.57
CA LEU A 282 13.03 23.25 0.40
C LEU A 282 13.81 22.05 0.90
N ASP A 283 13.07 21.09 1.43
CA ASP A 283 13.61 19.78 1.74
C ASP A 283 14.08 19.09 0.45
N SER A 284 15.38 18.82 0.36
CA SER A 284 15.96 18.24 -0.86
C SER A 284 15.45 16.82 -1.16
N ARG A 285 14.90 16.12 -0.17
CA ARG A 285 14.29 14.81 -0.34
C ARG A 285 13.01 14.86 -1.19
N PHE A 286 12.31 16.00 -1.22
CA PHE A 286 11.01 16.16 -1.91
C PHE A 286 11.06 17.19 -3.04
N MET A 287 12.24 17.57 -3.48
CA MET A 287 12.39 18.52 -4.55
C MET A 287 11.92 17.92 -5.88
N LEU A 288 11.16 18.69 -6.65
CA LEU A 288 10.77 18.36 -8.02
C LEU A 288 11.72 19.06 -9.00
N THR A 289 12.15 18.35 -10.04
CA THR A 289 13.00 18.91 -11.10
C THR A 289 12.26 20.02 -11.87
N SER A 290 10.93 19.89 -12.01
CA SER A 290 10.07 20.91 -12.60
C SER A 290 10.08 22.21 -11.80
N SER A 291 10.21 22.15 -10.48
CA SER A 291 10.37 23.32 -9.62
C SER A 291 11.66 24.08 -9.92
N LEU A 292 12.70 23.39 -10.39
CA LEU A 292 13.96 23.95 -10.81
C LEU A 292 13.84 24.86 -12.03
N HIS A 293 13.13 24.40 -13.05
CA HIS A 293 12.94 25.22 -14.23
C HIS A 293 12.15 26.50 -13.95
N GLN A 294 11.27 26.46 -12.95
CA GLN A 294 10.57 27.66 -12.48
C GLN A 294 11.45 28.56 -11.58
N MET A 295 12.38 27.96 -10.81
CA MET A 295 13.21 28.68 -9.84
C MET A 295 14.54 29.14 -10.42
N TYR A 296 15.19 28.35 -11.26
CA TYR A 296 16.50 28.62 -11.85
C TYR A 296 16.44 28.80 -13.37
N GLY A 297 15.26 28.59 -13.95
CA GLY A 297 15.05 28.76 -15.40
C GLY A 297 15.28 30.20 -15.84
N CYS A 298 15.77 30.34 -17.05
CA CYS A 298 16.16 31.55 -17.75
C CYS A 298 15.02 32.60 -17.96
N GLN A 299 13.90 32.47 -17.30
CA GLN A 299 12.86 33.47 -17.20
C GLN A 299 13.00 34.21 -15.88
N HIS A 300 13.14 35.51 -15.95
CA HIS A 300 13.28 36.49 -14.87
C HIS A 300 12.35 36.20 -13.68
N MET A 301 12.74 35.29 -12.80
CA MET A 301 12.08 35.09 -11.51
C MET A 301 12.66 36.10 -10.51
N VAL A 302 11.77 36.73 -9.75
CA VAL A 302 12.10 37.75 -8.76
C VAL A 302 13.10 37.15 -7.74
N PRO A 303 14.32 37.70 -7.65
CA PRO A 303 15.39 37.16 -6.79
C PRO A 303 15.02 37.05 -5.31
N PHE A 304 14.07 37.84 -4.84
CA PHE A 304 13.65 37.93 -3.44
C PHE A 304 13.11 36.65 -2.81
N SER A 305 12.79 35.61 -3.60
CA SER A 305 12.25 34.37 -3.03
C SER A 305 13.32 33.50 -2.36
N PHE A 306 14.58 33.63 -2.77
CA PHE A 306 15.73 32.86 -2.24
C PHE A 306 16.48 33.57 -1.12
N GLU A 307 16.29 34.84 -0.95
CA GLU A 307 17.04 35.67 -0.01
C GLU A 307 16.63 35.48 1.46
N THR A 308 15.62 34.67 1.73
CA THR A 308 15.11 34.47 3.09
C THR A 308 14.87 33.01 3.42
N ILE A 309 15.35 32.55 4.56
CA ILE A 309 14.88 31.32 5.23
C ILE A 309 13.51 31.61 5.81
N ARG A 310 12.54 30.73 5.64
CA ARG A 310 11.16 30.91 6.11
C ARG A 310 10.62 29.70 6.86
N CYS A 311 9.83 29.95 7.90
CA CYS A 311 9.05 28.93 8.59
C CYS A 311 7.71 29.46 9.08
N LEU A 312 6.77 28.53 9.26
CA LEU A 312 5.52 28.74 9.99
C LEU A 312 5.69 28.25 11.41
N VAL A 313 5.29 29.06 12.36
CA VAL A 313 5.25 28.71 13.79
C VAL A 313 3.83 28.82 14.29
N PHE A 314 3.35 27.73 14.90
CA PHE A 314 2.06 27.69 15.57
C PHE A 314 2.33 27.43 17.05
N SER A 315 1.93 28.36 17.92
CA SER A 315 2.15 28.23 19.35
C SER A 315 0.94 28.68 20.16
N VAL A 316 0.72 28.06 21.31
CA VAL A 316 -0.29 28.48 22.28
C VAL A 316 0.24 29.60 23.19
N SER A 317 1.57 29.79 23.24
CA SER A 317 2.23 30.83 24.04
C SER A 317 2.94 31.82 23.13
N PRO A 318 3.09 33.08 23.54
CA PRO A 318 3.92 34.04 22.80
C PRO A 318 5.34 33.52 22.60
N ILE A 319 5.92 33.84 21.46
CA ILE A 319 7.28 33.42 21.07
C ILE A 319 8.25 34.55 21.41
N THR A 320 9.33 34.19 22.10
CA THR A 320 10.40 35.11 22.49
C THR A 320 11.50 35.16 21.44
N SER A 321 11.89 34.01 20.89
CA SER A 321 12.96 33.93 19.91
C SER A 321 12.76 32.79 18.93
N VAL A 322 13.17 33.03 17.69
CA VAL A 322 13.23 32.01 16.63
C VAL A 322 14.60 32.10 15.97
N VAL A 323 15.30 30.97 15.90
CA VAL A 323 16.67 30.89 15.41
C VAL A 323 16.75 29.78 14.36
N SER A 324 17.32 30.08 13.19
CA SER A 324 17.66 29.09 12.15
C SER A 324 19.13 28.71 12.27
N ARG A 325 19.41 27.42 12.20
CA ARG A 325 20.77 26.85 12.19
C ARG A 325 21.00 26.01 10.95
N ILE A 326 22.15 26.19 10.32
CA ILE A 326 22.57 25.37 9.18
C ILE A 326 23.82 24.60 9.58
N TYR A 327 23.82 23.32 9.23
CA TYR A 327 24.88 22.37 9.52
C TYR A 327 25.50 21.86 8.21
N ASP A 328 26.84 21.71 8.17
CA ASP A 328 27.55 20.98 7.12
C ASP A 328 27.86 19.55 7.63
N THR A 329 27.50 18.54 6.87
CA THR A 329 27.64 17.12 7.25
C THR A 329 28.92 16.47 6.70
N ARG A 330 29.72 17.15 5.87
CA ARG A 330 30.97 16.59 5.30
C ARG A 330 32.00 16.16 6.33
N PRO A 331 32.14 16.79 7.49
CA PRO A 331 33.14 16.38 8.48
C PRO A 331 32.85 15.06 9.22
N GLY A 332 31.77 14.35 8.86
CA GLY A 332 31.39 13.09 9.54
C GLY A 332 30.48 13.27 10.77
N SER A 333 30.54 14.44 11.42
CA SER A 333 29.54 14.91 12.40
C SER A 333 29.01 16.27 11.96
N PRO A 334 27.70 16.56 12.14
CA PRO A 334 27.13 17.84 11.74
C PRO A 334 27.84 19.01 12.43
N LEU A 335 28.50 19.86 11.64
CA LEU A 335 29.12 21.09 12.12
C LEU A 335 28.19 22.27 11.86
N MET A 336 27.82 23.01 12.89
CA MET A 336 27.05 24.24 12.74
C MET A 336 27.90 25.32 12.07
N ILE A 337 27.49 25.76 10.90
CA ILE A 337 28.21 26.74 10.08
C ILE A 337 27.51 28.11 9.99
N MET A 338 26.20 28.14 10.31
CA MET A 338 25.43 29.38 10.34
C MET A 338 24.37 29.32 11.44
N GLU A 339 24.25 30.41 12.19
CA GLU A 339 23.15 30.66 13.10
C GLU A 339 22.60 32.08 12.82
N THR A 340 21.30 32.20 12.67
CA THR A 340 20.66 33.49 12.35
C THR A 340 19.33 33.62 13.06
N THR A 341 19.10 34.75 13.73
CA THR A 341 17.81 35.08 14.34
C THR A 341 16.80 35.40 13.25
N MET A 342 15.61 34.83 13.39
CA MET A 342 14.48 35.05 12.47
C MET A 342 13.52 36.08 13.06
N THR A 343 13.06 36.98 12.22
CA THR A 343 12.08 38.02 12.59
C THR A 343 10.68 37.63 12.15
N LYS A 344 9.69 37.99 12.97
CA LYS A 344 8.28 37.77 12.61
C LYS A 344 7.92 38.68 11.44
N PHE A 345 7.40 38.04 10.38
CA PHE A 345 6.94 38.72 9.20
C PHE A 345 5.47 39.12 9.34
N VAL A 346 5.23 40.41 9.53
CA VAL A 346 3.86 40.94 9.71
C VAL A 346 3.21 41.12 8.32
N ARG A 347 2.40 40.14 7.94
CA ARG A 347 1.44 40.28 6.82
C ARG A 347 0.09 39.72 7.27
N ASP A 348 -0.97 40.46 6.96
CA ASP A 348 -2.36 40.20 7.39
C ASP A 348 -3.01 38.90 6.85
N ILE A 349 -2.31 38.06 6.09
CA ILE A 349 -2.93 36.97 5.30
C ILE A 349 -2.47 35.58 5.77
N SER A 350 -1.49 35.49 6.67
CA SER A 350 -1.00 34.18 7.13
C SER A 350 -1.85 33.61 8.26
N ARG A 351 -2.20 32.33 8.15
CA ARG A 351 -2.95 31.60 9.18
C ARG A 351 -2.05 30.95 10.25
N GLY A 352 -0.85 31.48 10.40
CA GLY A 352 0.15 31.19 11.41
C GLY A 352 1.20 32.26 11.39
N ASP A 353 2.05 32.32 12.41
CA ASP A 353 3.14 33.29 12.45
C ASP A 353 4.25 32.86 11.47
N ILE A 354 4.52 33.70 10.49
CA ILE A 354 5.64 33.51 9.56
C ILE A 354 6.87 34.19 10.16
N TYR A 355 7.95 33.42 10.27
CA TYR A 355 9.27 33.95 10.61
C TYR A 355 10.21 33.84 9.44
N ALA A 356 11.01 34.87 9.20
CA ALA A 356 11.96 34.95 8.11
C ALA A 356 13.32 35.48 8.58
N ALA A 357 14.40 34.97 7.99
CA ALA A 357 15.75 35.48 8.16
C ALA A 357 16.43 35.65 6.79
N ALA A 358 17.10 36.79 6.60
CA ALA A 358 17.93 36.97 5.42
C ALA A 358 19.16 36.06 5.48
N TRP A 359 19.58 35.54 4.33
CA TRP A 359 20.77 34.69 4.20
C TRP A 359 21.37 34.79 2.80
N ASN A 360 22.65 34.44 2.67
CA ASN A 360 23.29 34.33 1.37
C ASN A 360 23.16 32.92 0.83
N TYR A 361 22.09 32.61 0.09
CA TYR A 361 21.84 31.26 -0.45
C TYR A 361 22.97 30.77 -1.38
N LYS A 362 23.67 31.67 -2.08
CA LYS A 362 24.78 31.32 -2.98
C LYS A 362 25.95 30.63 -2.26
N ALA A 363 26.13 30.91 -0.97
CA ALA A 363 27.15 30.25 -0.15
C ALA A 363 26.87 28.77 0.11
N PHE A 364 25.65 28.33 -0.16
CA PHE A 364 25.15 26.96 0.07
C PHE A 364 24.92 26.19 -1.24
N GLU A 365 25.37 26.72 -2.37
CA GLU A 365 25.38 26.00 -3.64
C GLU A 365 26.45 24.88 -3.57
N ASP A 366 25.99 23.63 -3.64
CA ASP A 366 26.84 22.45 -3.64
C ASP A 366 26.21 21.34 -4.48
N PRO A 367 26.99 20.56 -5.25
CA PRO A 367 26.45 19.46 -6.04
C PRO A 367 25.86 18.31 -5.20
N SER A 368 26.12 18.27 -3.88
CA SER A 368 25.57 17.25 -2.99
C SER A 368 24.31 17.78 -2.29
N PRO A 369 23.13 17.25 -2.61
CA PRO A 369 21.86 17.72 -2.03
C PRO A 369 21.68 17.29 -0.57
N GLU A 370 22.54 16.47 -0.02
CA GLU A 370 22.53 16.00 1.38
C GLU A 370 23.56 16.69 2.26
N ARG A 371 24.33 17.63 1.70
CA ARG A 371 25.41 18.27 2.42
C ARG A 371 24.95 19.21 3.53
N PHE A 372 24.01 20.10 3.21
CA PHE A 372 23.56 21.13 4.14
C PHE A 372 22.21 20.74 4.75
N TRP A 373 22.11 20.93 6.06
CA TRP A 373 20.93 20.61 6.84
C TRP A 373 20.43 21.83 7.60
N LEU A 374 19.12 22.02 7.61
CA LEU A 374 18.45 23.10 8.32
C LEU A 374 17.76 22.57 9.56
N GLN A 375 17.87 23.30 10.66
CA GLN A 375 17.08 23.14 11.88
C GLN A 375 16.63 24.53 12.37
N ILE A 376 15.41 24.63 12.85
CA ILE A 376 14.86 25.85 13.42
C ILE A 376 14.49 25.59 14.86
N GLU A 377 14.99 26.46 15.77
CA GLU A 377 14.67 26.46 17.17
C GLU A 377 13.70 27.62 17.48
N VAL A 378 12.66 27.31 18.25
CA VAL A 378 11.68 28.29 18.72
C VAL A 378 11.62 28.24 20.23
N ILE A 379 11.77 29.39 20.90
CA ILE A 379 11.70 29.52 22.34
C ILE A 379 10.47 30.39 22.66
N ASP A 380 9.61 29.89 23.54
CA ASP A 380 8.44 30.64 24.02
C ASP A 380 8.75 31.46 25.31
N VAL A 381 7.80 32.30 25.72
CA VAL A 381 7.94 33.13 26.94
C VAL A 381 8.12 32.33 28.23
N MET A 382 7.82 31.04 28.21
CA MET A 382 8.05 30.14 29.34
C MET A 382 9.45 29.49 29.29
N GLY A 383 10.30 29.89 28.37
CA GLY A 383 11.64 29.34 28.16
C GLY A 383 11.64 27.92 27.54
N ARG A 384 10.51 27.43 27.02
CA ARG A 384 10.44 26.10 26.40
C ARG A 384 10.98 26.16 24.99
N SER A 385 12.03 25.38 24.72
CA SER A 385 12.57 25.22 23.39
C SER A 385 11.85 24.12 22.60
N THR A 386 11.56 24.39 21.34
CA THR A 386 11.03 23.44 20.36
C THR A 386 11.88 23.48 19.10
N LEU A 387 12.44 22.32 18.73
CA LEU A 387 13.23 22.15 17.53
C LEU A 387 12.36 21.61 16.39
N SER A 388 12.58 22.12 15.17
CA SER A 388 12.08 21.47 13.96
C SER A 388 12.83 20.17 13.72
N GLU A 389 12.30 19.33 12.83
CA GLU A 389 13.10 18.23 12.27
C GLU A 389 14.36 18.80 11.58
N LEU A 390 15.49 18.16 11.82
CA LEU A 390 16.72 18.42 11.08
C LEU A 390 16.55 17.84 9.67
N ARG A 391 16.57 18.67 8.63
CA ARG A 391 16.29 18.25 7.26
C ARG A 391 17.34 18.73 6.27
N PRO A 392 17.70 17.91 5.28
CA PRO A 392 18.59 18.33 4.21
C PRO A 392 17.88 19.34 3.31
N PHE A 393 18.64 20.25 2.73
CA PHE A 393 18.14 21.19 1.75
C PHE A 393 19.10 21.39 0.59
N SER A 394 18.57 21.82 -0.55
CA SER A 394 19.34 22.18 -1.72
C SER A 394 18.83 23.50 -2.29
N VAL A 395 19.74 24.36 -2.73
CA VAL A 395 19.43 25.63 -3.38
C VAL A 395 19.70 25.60 -4.89
N ASN A 396 20.32 24.55 -5.39
CA ASN A 396 20.57 24.31 -6.82
C ASN A 396 19.59 23.33 -7.44
N GLY A 397 18.61 22.86 -6.66
CA GLY A 397 17.52 22.00 -7.07
C GLY A 397 17.83 20.55 -7.24
N LEU A 398 18.98 20.12 -6.82
CA LEU A 398 19.30 18.71 -6.77
C LEU A 398 18.51 18.03 -5.66
N SER A 399 17.99 16.84 -5.94
CA SER A 399 17.23 16.05 -4.99
C SER A 399 18.11 15.03 -4.27
N ALA A 400 17.91 14.91 -2.96
CA ALA A 400 18.54 13.85 -2.16
C ALA A 400 17.94 12.49 -2.50
N LYS A 401 18.76 11.44 -2.41
CA LYS A 401 18.28 10.06 -2.63
C LYS A 401 17.40 9.63 -1.46
N ILE A 402 16.23 9.08 -1.79
CA ILE A 402 15.36 8.45 -0.80
C ILE A 402 15.54 6.95 -0.90
N SER A 403 16.02 6.34 0.19
CA SER A 403 16.08 4.90 0.31
C SER A 403 14.70 4.35 0.63
N TRP A 404 14.30 3.27 -0.04
CA TRP A 404 13.09 2.54 0.27
C TRP A 404 13.42 1.27 1.04
N THR A 405 12.60 0.99 2.04
CA THR A 405 12.56 -0.34 2.62
C THR A 405 11.82 -1.28 1.67
N TRP A 406 12.08 -2.58 1.77
CA TRP A 406 11.35 -3.57 0.96
C TRP A 406 9.82 -3.52 1.19
N LYS A 407 9.37 -3.13 2.40
CA LYS A 407 7.95 -2.94 2.70
C LYS A 407 7.36 -1.77 1.92
N GLU A 408 8.04 -0.63 1.93
CA GLU A 408 7.63 0.56 1.17
C GLU A 408 7.58 0.27 -0.33
N PHE A 409 8.59 -0.48 -0.85
CA PHE A 409 8.58 -0.94 -2.23
C PHE A 409 7.33 -1.78 -2.55
N PHE A 410 6.99 -2.76 -1.70
CA PHE A 410 5.81 -3.59 -1.94
C PHE A 410 4.50 -2.80 -1.89
N VAL A 411 4.32 -1.88 -0.95
CA VAL A 411 3.04 -1.18 -0.77
C VAL A 411 2.89 0.05 -1.66
N MET A 412 3.97 0.74 -2.02
CA MET A 412 3.93 1.95 -2.84
C MET A 412 4.56 1.78 -4.22
N GLY A 413 5.55 0.89 -4.35
CA GLY A 413 6.32 0.69 -5.58
C GLY A 413 5.69 -0.28 -6.58
N CYS A 414 4.87 -1.23 -6.11
CA CYS A 414 4.22 -2.23 -6.96
C CYS A 414 2.85 -1.77 -7.44
N GLN A 415 2.54 -1.97 -8.71
CA GLN A 415 1.20 -1.76 -9.25
C GLN A 415 0.41 -3.07 -9.15
N TRP A 416 -0.37 -3.21 -8.09
CA TRP A 416 -1.01 -4.49 -7.73
C TRP A 416 -2.08 -4.94 -8.71
N ASP A 417 -2.81 -4.01 -9.34
CA ASP A 417 -3.76 -4.33 -10.40
C ASP A 417 -3.08 -5.03 -11.59
N ALA A 418 -1.95 -4.46 -12.05
CA ALA A 418 -1.17 -5.07 -13.14
C ALA A 418 -0.51 -6.40 -12.75
N LEU A 419 -0.16 -6.57 -11.46
CA LEU A 419 0.55 -7.75 -10.95
C LEU A 419 -0.38 -8.94 -10.68
N TYR A 420 -1.67 -8.72 -10.44
CA TYR A 420 -2.58 -9.79 -10.05
C TYR A 420 -2.60 -10.96 -11.04
N TYR A 421 -2.89 -10.72 -12.29
CA TYR A 421 -2.98 -11.78 -13.30
C TYR A 421 -1.64 -12.47 -13.60
N PRO A 422 -0.52 -11.77 -13.75
CA PRO A 422 0.80 -12.42 -13.87
C PRO A 422 1.12 -13.35 -12.70
N ILE A 423 0.90 -12.92 -11.46
CA ILE A 423 1.16 -13.74 -10.27
C ILE A 423 0.20 -14.93 -10.21
N PHE A 424 -1.08 -14.71 -10.53
CA PHE A 424 -2.08 -15.78 -10.61
C PHE A 424 -1.67 -16.86 -11.61
N TRP A 425 -1.33 -16.48 -12.84
CA TRP A 425 -0.92 -17.45 -13.87
C TRP A 425 0.41 -18.11 -13.53
N PHE A 426 1.35 -17.39 -12.93
CA PHE A 426 2.57 -17.98 -12.39
C PHE A 426 2.25 -19.08 -11.37
N ALA A 427 1.35 -18.85 -10.43
CA ALA A 427 0.93 -19.86 -9.45
C ALA A 427 0.28 -21.07 -10.12
N VAL A 428 -0.60 -20.86 -11.11
CA VAL A 428 -1.23 -21.94 -11.89
C VAL A 428 -0.18 -22.77 -12.62
N TYR A 429 0.74 -22.14 -13.35
CA TYR A 429 1.80 -22.85 -14.07
C TYR A 429 2.77 -23.56 -13.14
N LEU A 430 3.07 -22.97 -11.99
CA LEU A 430 3.89 -23.62 -10.95
C LEU A 430 3.22 -24.91 -10.46
N ILE A 431 1.92 -24.87 -10.13
CA ILE A 431 1.17 -26.05 -9.68
C ILE A 431 1.08 -27.10 -10.79
N LEU A 432 0.79 -26.70 -12.02
CA LEU A 432 0.81 -27.61 -13.17
C LEU A 432 2.18 -28.26 -13.35
N SER A 433 3.26 -27.51 -13.23
CA SER A 433 4.62 -28.02 -13.32
C SER A 433 4.93 -29.03 -12.21
N ILE A 434 4.52 -28.74 -10.97
CA ILE A 434 4.66 -29.63 -9.82
C ILE A 434 3.90 -30.96 -10.04
N LEU A 435 2.72 -30.93 -10.66
CA LEU A 435 1.91 -32.11 -10.90
C LEU A 435 2.32 -32.88 -12.17
N LEU A 436 2.65 -32.20 -13.28
CA LEU A 436 2.85 -32.83 -14.56
C LEU A 436 4.29 -33.27 -14.83
N ILE A 437 5.31 -32.47 -14.45
CA ILE A 437 6.71 -32.80 -14.71
C ILE A 437 7.11 -34.11 -14.02
N PRO A 438 6.86 -34.32 -12.71
CA PRO A 438 7.20 -35.59 -12.06
C PRO A 438 6.42 -36.79 -12.63
N LYS A 439 5.17 -36.56 -13.07
CA LYS A 439 4.37 -37.59 -13.73
C LYS A 439 4.93 -37.98 -15.09
N PHE A 440 5.33 -36.99 -15.89
CA PHE A 440 6.00 -37.21 -17.18
C PHE A 440 7.30 -37.98 -17.02
N VAL A 441 8.15 -37.56 -16.05
CA VAL A 441 9.41 -38.24 -15.73
C VAL A 441 9.15 -39.70 -15.31
N LEU A 442 8.10 -39.94 -14.50
CA LEU A 442 7.73 -41.27 -14.06
C LEU A 442 7.30 -42.18 -15.22
N VAL A 443 6.60 -41.63 -16.23
CA VAL A 443 6.06 -42.42 -17.37
C VAL A 443 7.12 -42.65 -18.46
N PHE A 444 7.89 -41.61 -18.80
CA PHE A 444 8.77 -41.63 -19.99
C PHE A 444 10.26 -41.85 -19.66
N SER A 445 10.68 -41.60 -18.41
CA SER A 445 12.08 -41.75 -18.04
C SER A 445 12.32 -43.10 -17.35
N LYS A 446 13.42 -43.77 -17.68
CA LYS A 446 13.92 -44.94 -16.94
C LYS A 446 14.45 -44.56 -15.55
N LYS A 447 14.71 -43.26 -15.33
CA LYS A 447 15.23 -42.78 -14.03
C LYS A 447 14.06 -42.64 -13.04
N GLN A 448 13.95 -43.58 -12.13
CA GLN A 448 12.98 -43.55 -11.04
C GLN A 448 13.67 -43.03 -9.78
N TYR A 449 13.15 -41.95 -9.23
CA TYR A 449 13.57 -41.50 -7.89
C TYR A 449 12.86 -42.35 -6.85
N SER A 450 13.66 -43.08 -6.06
CA SER A 450 13.20 -43.91 -4.93
C SER A 450 13.93 -43.49 -3.67
N TYR A 451 13.48 -43.99 -2.54
CA TYR A 451 14.17 -43.74 -1.27
C TYR A 451 15.65 -44.23 -1.31
N LYS A 452 15.92 -45.33 -2.01
CA LYS A 452 17.29 -45.85 -2.19
C LYS A 452 18.16 -44.88 -3.02
N THR A 453 17.62 -44.35 -4.08
CA THR A 453 18.30 -43.35 -4.93
C THR A 453 18.59 -42.08 -4.14
N PHE A 454 17.63 -41.61 -3.32
CA PHE A 454 17.80 -40.44 -2.48
C PHE A 454 18.90 -40.64 -1.40
N ILE A 455 19.01 -41.81 -0.80
CA ILE A 455 20.07 -42.10 0.16
C ILE A 455 21.46 -42.10 -0.50
N SER A 456 21.56 -42.52 -1.77
CA SER A 456 22.82 -42.58 -2.50
C SER A 456 23.25 -41.19 -3.04
N GLU A 457 22.30 -40.40 -3.52
CA GLU A 457 22.52 -39.08 -4.15
C GLU A 457 21.90 -37.97 -3.29
N LYS A 458 22.51 -37.63 -2.17
CA LYS A 458 22.02 -36.62 -1.22
C LYS A 458 21.83 -35.25 -1.87
N GLY A 459 20.61 -34.68 -1.81
CA GLY A 459 20.33 -33.33 -2.28
C GLY A 459 18.87 -32.94 -2.11
N LEU A 460 18.63 -31.65 -1.88
CA LEU A 460 17.27 -31.09 -1.72
C LEU A 460 16.41 -31.36 -2.97
N ILE A 461 16.99 -31.20 -4.16
CA ILE A 461 16.30 -31.41 -5.44
C ILE A 461 15.86 -32.87 -5.58
N ASN A 462 16.72 -33.83 -5.26
CA ASN A 462 16.39 -35.25 -5.32
C ASN A 462 15.31 -35.63 -4.30
N CYS A 463 15.31 -35.00 -3.12
CA CYS A 463 14.27 -35.16 -2.12
C CYS A 463 12.91 -34.68 -2.64
N ILE A 464 12.85 -33.46 -3.19
CA ILE A 464 11.63 -32.90 -3.77
C ILE A 464 11.15 -33.77 -4.94
N ALA A 465 12.03 -34.15 -5.86
CA ALA A 465 11.69 -34.99 -7.00
C ALA A 465 11.11 -36.35 -6.56
N TRP A 466 11.70 -36.98 -5.55
CA TRP A 466 11.20 -38.23 -5.00
C TRP A 466 9.82 -38.06 -4.37
N VAL A 467 9.63 -37.07 -3.50
CA VAL A 467 8.34 -36.76 -2.85
C VAL A 467 7.24 -36.54 -3.88
N LEU A 468 7.54 -35.77 -4.93
CA LEU A 468 6.58 -35.47 -6.00
C LEU A 468 6.28 -36.70 -6.87
N GLN A 469 7.29 -37.55 -7.15
CA GLN A 469 7.04 -38.81 -7.86
C GLN A 469 6.18 -39.78 -7.05
N ASP A 470 6.37 -39.85 -5.74
CA ASP A 470 5.53 -40.69 -4.88
C ASP A 470 4.09 -40.19 -4.80
N LEU A 471 3.88 -38.87 -4.81
CA LEU A 471 2.56 -38.30 -5.00
C LEU A 471 1.91 -38.77 -6.32
N CYS A 472 2.66 -38.74 -7.42
CA CYS A 472 2.18 -39.18 -8.74
C CYS A 472 1.84 -40.68 -8.82
N ARG A 473 2.40 -41.52 -7.92
CA ARG A 473 2.06 -42.94 -7.78
C ARG A 473 0.73 -43.14 -7.07
N VAL A 474 0.27 -42.16 -6.27
CA VAL A 474 -1.05 -42.18 -5.63
C VAL A 474 -2.06 -41.53 -6.57
N HIS A 475 -2.58 -42.31 -7.53
CA HIS A 475 -3.45 -41.78 -8.62
C HIS A 475 -4.63 -40.96 -8.12
N VAL A 476 -5.30 -41.38 -7.05
CA VAL A 476 -6.46 -40.68 -6.50
C VAL A 476 -6.09 -39.26 -6.03
N ALA A 477 -4.96 -39.10 -5.33
CA ALA A 477 -4.48 -37.80 -4.87
C ALA A 477 -4.06 -36.92 -6.07
N TRP A 478 -3.33 -37.49 -7.02
CA TRP A 478 -2.87 -36.76 -8.20
C TRP A 478 -4.03 -36.24 -9.05
N PHE A 479 -5.00 -37.12 -9.38
CA PHE A 479 -6.22 -36.71 -10.11
C PHE A 479 -7.08 -35.75 -9.29
N GLY A 480 -7.12 -35.91 -7.96
CA GLY A 480 -7.83 -35.00 -7.08
C GLY A 480 -7.27 -33.58 -7.14
N PHE A 481 -5.95 -33.39 -7.07
CA PHE A 481 -5.33 -32.07 -7.20
C PHE A 481 -5.49 -31.47 -8.59
N LEU A 482 -5.36 -32.27 -9.65
CA LEU A 482 -5.59 -31.79 -11.01
C LEU A 482 -7.04 -31.37 -11.22
N GLY A 483 -7.99 -32.19 -10.77
CA GLY A 483 -9.42 -31.86 -10.80
C GLY A 483 -9.77 -30.63 -9.98
N TYR A 484 -9.14 -30.48 -8.81
CA TYR A 484 -9.32 -29.29 -7.98
C TYR A 484 -8.79 -28.03 -8.66
N LEU A 485 -7.62 -28.08 -9.30
CA LEU A 485 -7.10 -26.96 -10.07
C LEU A 485 -8.05 -26.58 -11.22
N ILE A 486 -8.60 -27.56 -11.95
CA ILE A 486 -9.60 -27.32 -13.00
C ILE A 486 -10.85 -26.68 -12.40
N TYR A 487 -11.30 -27.14 -11.25
CA TYR A 487 -12.44 -26.53 -10.52
C TYR A 487 -12.17 -25.06 -10.21
N LEU A 488 -10.99 -24.73 -9.63
CA LEU A 488 -10.62 -23.36 -9.30
C LEU A 488 -10.53 -22.44 -10.53
N LEU A 489 -10.21 -22.99 -11.69
CA LEU A 489 -10.14 -22.23 -12.94
C LEU A 489 -11.51 -22.01 -13.59
N SER A 490 -12.46 -22.91 -13.37
CA SER A 490 -13.72 -22.97 -14.16
C SER A 490 -14.97 -22.70 -13.35
N CYS A 491 -14.95 -22.91 -12.03
CA CYS A 491 -16.12 -22.83 -11.16
C CYS A 491 -16.02 -21.67 -10.17
N PRO A 492 -17.15 -21.23 -9.60
CA PRO A 492 -17.15 -20.30 -8.48
C PRO A 492 -16.49 -20.92 -7.23
N TRP A 493 -15.71 -20.11 -6.52
CA TRP A 493 -15.01 -20.52 -5.30
C TRP A 493 -15.88 -20.38 -4.06
N LEU A 494 -16.64 -19.27 -4.01
CA LEU A 494 -17.53 -18.90 -2.92
C LEU A 494 -18.84 -18.40 -3.46
N ILE A 495 -19.90 -18.62 -2.68
CA ILE A 495 -21.23 -18.08 -2.94
C ILE A 495 -21.66 -17.37 -1.66
N GLY A 496 -22.00 -16.09 -1.75
CA GLY A 496 -22.36 -15.32 -0.56
C GLY A 496 -23.03 -14.00 -0.84
N GLN A 497 -23.45 -13.34 0.22
CA GLN A 497 -23.99 -11.98 0.14
C GLN A 497 -22.85 -10.98 0.01
N VAL A 498 -22.89 -10.18 -1.04
CA VAL A 498 -21.88 -9.15 -1.31
C VAL A 498 -22.33 -7.75 -0.93
N PHE A 499 -23.62 -7.55 -0.69
CA PHE A 499 -24.24 -6.27 -0.35
C PHE A 499 -24.99 -6.31 0.99
N THR A 500 -25.32 -5.12 1.50
CA THR A 500 -26.00 -4.96 2.79
C THR A 500 -27.47 -5.38 2.75
N ASP A 501 -28.15 -5.22 1.61
CA ASP A 501 -29.61 -5.40 1.45
C ASP A 501 -30.12 -6.85 1.41
N GLY A 502 -29.29 -7.84 1.69
CA GLY A 502 -29.70 -9.23 1.88
C GLY A 502 -30.24 -9.98 0.65
N GLY A 503 -30.51 -9.30 -0.47
CA GLY A 503 -31.29 -9.89 -1.60
C GLY A 503 -30.45 -10.62 -2.64
N ASN A 504 -29.24 -10.18 -2.92
CA ASN A 504 -28.47 -10.68 -4.05
C ASN A 504 -27.23 -11.48 -3.61
N ARG A 505 -27.22 -12.77 -3.97
CA ARG A 505 -26.03 -13.62 -3.84
C ARG A 505 -25.08 -13.37 -5.00
N GLY A 506 -23.79 -13.23 -4.70
CA GLY A 506 -22.72 -13.19 -5.67
C GLY A 506 -21.97 -14.51 -5.73
N TYR A 507 -21.31 -14.73 -6.85
CA TYR A 507 -20.46 -15.90 -7.11
C TYR A 507 -19.02 -15.43 -7.32
N MET A 508 -18.13 -15.71 -6.37
CA MET A 508 -16.73 -15.32 -6.49
C MET A 508 -15.98 -16.29 -7.40
N THR A 509 -15.34 -15.78 -8.41
CA THR A 509 -14.45 -16.51 -9.33
C THR A 509 -13.07 -15.88 -9.33
N ARG A 510 -12.13 -16.44 -10.05
CA ARG A 510 -10.79 -15.82 -10.28
C ARG A 510 -10.84 -14.47 -11.01
N MET A 511 -11.97 -14.10 -11.61
CA MET A 511 -12.16 -12.87 -12.37
C MET A 511 -12.88 -11.76 -11.59
N GLY A 512 -13.33 -12.05 -10.40
CA GLY A 512 -14.15 -11.15 -9.59
C GLY A 512 -15.41 -11.82 -9.08
N TRP A 513 -16.26 -11.01 -8.48
CA TRP A 513 -17.60 -11.41 -8.08
C TRP A 513 -18.58 -11.26 -9.26
N LEU A 514 -19.21 -12.35 -9.64
CA LEU A 514 -20.33 -12.34 -10.58
C LEU A 514 -21.59 -11.99 -9.81
N VAL A 515 -22.12 -10.79 -10.03
CA VAL A 515 -23.31 -10.27 -9.34
C VAL A 515 -24.34 -9.78 -10.34
N LYS A 516 -25.61 -9.78 -9.91
CA LYS A 516 -26.68 -9.15 -10.67
C LYS A 516 -26.71 -7.67 -10.32
N THR A 517 -26.44 -6.81 -11.28
CA THR A 517 -26.37 -5.36 -11.08
C THR A 517 -27.76 -4.75 -11.13
N PHE A 518 -28.06 -3.80 -10.23
CA PHE A 518 -29.38 -3.15 -10.12
C PHE A 518 -29.84 -2.41 -11.38
N ASN A 519 -28.89 -1.93 -12.20
CA ASN A 519 -29.17 -1.11 -13.38
C ASN A 519 -29.37 -1.88 -14.70
N SER A 520 -29.17 -3.20 -14.73
CA SER A 520 -29.33 -3.99 -15.95
C SER A 520 -30.29 -5.14 -15.71
N ARG A 521 -31.46 -5.11 -16.37
CA ARG A 521 -32.59 -6.03 -16.16
C ARG A 521 -32.26 -7.52 -16.30
N GLU A 522 -31.04 -7.96 -16.71
CA GLU A 522 -30.70 -9.39 -16.82
C GLU A 522 -29.21 -9.68 -16.95
N LYS A 523 -28.30 -8.70 -16.80
CA LYS A 523 -26.89 -8.94 -17.08
C LYS A 523 -26.09 -9.14 -15.79
N HIS A 524 -25.43 -10.29 -15.67
CA HIS A 524 -24.45 -10.53 -14.63
C HIS A 524 -23.12 -9.90 -15.04
N ASN A 525 -22.56 -9.07 -14.18
CA ASN A 525 -21.27 -8.43 -14.40
C ASN A 525 -20.23 -8.92 -13.39
N TYR A 526 -18.98 -9.02 -13.82
CA TYR A 526 -17.86 -9.24 -12.92
C TYR A 526 -17.44 -7.91 -12.31
N ILE A 527 -17.36 -7.87 -10.99
CA ILE A 527 -16.88 -6.71 -10.22
C ILE A 527 -15.85 -7.15 -9.20
N GLY A 528 -15.01 -6.21 -8.73
CA GLY A 528 -14.01 -6.47 -7.70
C GLY A 528 -12.78 -7.26 -8.17
N SER A 529 -12.39 -7.14 -9.43
CA SER A 529 -11.05 -7.44 -9.88
C SER A 529 -10.26 -6.12 -9.91
N PRO A 530 -9.07 -6.00 -9.27
CA PRO A 530 -8.23 -7.07 -8.69
C PRO A 530 -8.48 -7.40 -7.21
N ASP A 531 -9.46 -6.83 -6.54
CA ASP A 531 -9.70 -6.98 -5.08
C ASP A 531 -9.73 -8.42 -4.59
N ILE A 532 -10.28 -9.32 -5.40
CA ILE A 532 -10.31 -10.77 -5.08
C ILE A 532 -8.91 -11.37 -4.91
N MET A 533 -7.84 -10.69 -5.30
CA MET A 533 -6.46 -11.18 -5.15
C MET A 533 -6.13 -11.52 -3.68
N VAL A 534 -6.75 -10.81 -2.72
CA VAL A 534 -6.54 -11.06 -1.28
C VAL A 534 -7.08 -12.40 -0.81
N VAL A 535 -7.95 -13.03 -1.59
CA VAL A 535 -8.46 -14.39 -1.38
C VAL A 535 -7.75 -15.38 -2.30
N VAL A 536 -7.69 -15.05 -3.59
CA VAL A 536 -7.23 -15.97 -4.64
C VAL A 536 -5.74 -16.31 -4.48
N LEU A 537 -4.86 -15.33 -4.35
CA LEU A 537 -3.42 -15.58 -4.27
C LEU A 537 -3.05 -16.33 -2.97
N PRO A 538 -3.51 -15.92 -1.78
CA PRO A 538 -3.26 -16.69 -0.56
C PRO A 538 -3.77 -18.13 -0.64
N HIS A 539 -4.92 -18.39 -1.29
CA HIS A 539 -5.43 -19.73 -1.46
C HIS A 539 -4.47 -20.62 -2.26
N PHE A 540 -3.90 -20.10 -3.37
CA PHE A 540 -2.92 -20.87 -4.15
C PHE A 540 -1.63 -21.12 -3.35
N PHE A 541 -1.07 -20.10 -2.72
CA PHE A 541 0.24 -20.19 -2.06
C PHE A 541 0.19 -20.84 -0.67
N PHE A 542 -0.90 -20.65 0.08
CA PHE A 542 -0.99 -21.13 1.47
C PHE A 542 -1.95 -22.30 1.67
N VAL A 543 -2.74 -22.69 0.66
CA VAL A 543 -3.59 -23.88 0.72
C VAL A 543 -3.16 -24.91 -0.32
N VAL A 544 -3.23 -24.58 -1.60
CA VAL A 544 -3.04 -25.57 -2.66
C VAL A 544 -1.62 -26.13 -2.67
N ILE A 545 -0.61 -25.27 -2.73
CA ILE A 545 0.81 -25.69 -2.76
C ILE A 545 1.18 -26.48 -1.48
N PRO A 546 0.91 -26.01 -0.25
CA PRO A 546 1.18 -26.79 0.95
C PRO A 546 0.42 -28.11 0.98
N SER A 547 -0.83 -28.17 0.53
CA SER A 547 -1.60 -29.42 0.48
C SER A 547 -0.97 -30.46 -0.44
N ILE A 548 -0.46 -30.03 -1.61
CA ILE A 548 0.29 -30.90 -2.52
C ILE A 548 1.56 -31.42 -1.84
N LEU A 549 2.33 -30.56 -1.18
CA LEU A 549 3.57 -30.95 -0.50
C LEU A 549 3.32 -31.87 0.69
N ILE A 550 2.28 -31.61 1.50
CA ILE A 550 1.88 -32.48 2.62
C ILE A 550 1.47 -33.86 2.12
N THR A 551 0.62 -33.91 1.10
CA THR A 551 0.15 -35.18 0.54
C THR A 551 1.31 -35.95 -0.10
N GLY A 552 2.23 -35.28 -0.77
CA GLY A 552 3.44 -35.87 -1.31
C GLY A 552 4.35 -36.42 -0.21
N ALA A 553 4.54 -35.70 0.89
CA ALA A 553 5.32 -36.15 2.03
C ALA A 553 4.69 -37.40 2.69
N LEU A 554 3.36 -37.44 2.83
CA LEU A 554 2.64 -38.63 3.34
C LEU A 554 2.76 -39.83 2.38
N ALA A 555 2.68 -39.62 1.07
CA ALA A 555 2.89 -40.65 0.08
C ALA A 555 4.32 -41.23 0.15
N ALA A 556 5.33 -40.36 0.30
CA ALA A 556 6.72 -40.77 0.48
C ALA A 556 6.94 -41.58 1.79
N GLU A 557 6.36 -41.15 2.89
CA GLU A 557 6.40 -41.93 4.16
C GLU A 557 5.76 -43.29 4.00
N ARG A 558 4.60 -43.39 3.36
CA ARG A 558 3.95 -44.68 3.07
C ARG A 558 4.85 -45.57 2.22
N SER A 559 5.54 -45.04 1.25
CA SER A 559 6.48 -45.79 0.40
C SER A 559 7.63 -46.39 1.19
N ILE A 560 8.22 -45.64 2.14
CA ILE A 560 9.27 -46.10 3.03
C ILE A 560 8.77 -47.27 3.94
N TYR A 561 7.60 -47.11 4.56
CA TYR A 561 7.04 -48.18 5.40
C TYR A 561 6.81 -49.44 4.60
N LYS A 562 6.30 -49.34 3.36
CA LYS A 562 6.11 -50.50 2.49
C LYS A 562 7.44 -51.20 2.15
N GLU A 563 8.49 -50.46 1.79
CA GLU A 563 9.81 -51.01 1.49
C GLU A 563 10.43 -51.66 2.73
N HIS A 564 10.28 -51.06 3.91
CA HIS A 564 10.78 -51.62 5.17
C HIS A 564 10.05 -52.92 5.51
N PHE A 565 8.73 -52.98 5.37
CA PHE A 565 7.94 -54.17 5.65
C PHE A 565 8.29 -55.33 4.71
N LEU A 566 8.45 -55.06 3.41
CA LEU A 566 8.88 -56.04 2.41
C LEU A 566 10.29 -56.56 2.69
N SER A 567 11.21 -55.71 3.16
CA SER A 567 12.57 -56.13 3.55
C SER A 567 12.61 -57.05 4.79
N LEU A 568 11.64 -56.93 5.69
CA LEU A 568 11.50 -57.81 6.85
C LEU A 568 10.85 -59.14 6.46
N SER A 569 9.91 -59.14 5.51
CA SER A 569 9.25 -60.34 5.01
C SER A 569 10.22 -61.25 4.22
N GLY A 570 11.04 -60.63 3.31
CA GLY A 570 12.05 -61.38 2.55
C GLY A 570 13.17 -61.98 3.40
N LYS A 571 13.46 -61.43 4.59
CA LYS A 571 14.42 -62.02 5.52
C LYS A 571 13.89 -63.25 6.30
N LYS A 572 12.58 -63.46 6.34
CA LYS A 572 11.99 -64.66 6.95
C LYS A 572 12.10 -65.90 6.05
N GLU A 573 12.08 -65.70 4.71
CA GLU A 573 12.22 -66.79 3.76
C GLU A 573 13.68 -67.26 3.59
N ASP A 574 14.68 -66.36 3.77
CA ASP A 574 16.11 -66.73 3.67
C ASP A 574 16.72 -67.35 4.95
N ASN A 575 16.02 -67.29 6.10
CA ASN A 575 16.52 -67.89 7.35
C ASN A 575 16.17 -69.35 7.55
N ASP A 576 15.35 -69.96 6.66
CA ASP A 576 15.04 -71.40 6.72
C ASP A 576 16.01 -72.22 5.87
N SER A 577 16.97 -71.67 5.20
CA SER A 577 17.99 -72.37 4.45
C SER A 577 19.37 -71.68 4.60
N SER A 578 20.02 -71.96 5.70
CA SER A 578 21.49 -72.14 5.88
C SER A 578 21.97 -71.64 7.22
N GLN A 579 22.28 -72.67 8.07
CA GLN A 579 23.30 -72.53 9.11
C GLN A 579 24.69 -72.32 8.46
N GLU A 580 25.53 -71.62 9.24
CA GLU A 580 26.98 -71.46 9.12
C GLU A 580 27.55 -70.32 8.30
N ASN A 581 28.01 -69.25 8.91
CA ASN A 581 29.40 -68.96 9.24
C ASN A 581 29.60 -67.57 9.87
N LYS A 582 30.21 -67.60 11.06
CA LYS A 582 30.71 -66.40 11.79
C LYS A 582 31.82 -65.74 11.02
N ARG A 583 31.69 -64.45 10.71
CA ARG A 583 32.82 -63.47 10.74
C ARG A 583 32.30 -62.09 11.18
N SER A 584 32.71 -61.80 12.37
CA SER A 584 32.49 -60.61 13.18
C SER A 584 33.26 -59.40 12.65
N GLY A 585 32.69 -58.22 12.83
CA GLY A 585 33.49 -57.06 13.25
C GLY A 585 33.47 -55.80 12.37
N LYS A 586 32.89 -55.78 11.14
CA LYS A 586 32.93 -54.57 10.30
C LYS A 586 31.54 -54.00 9.87
N TYR A 587 30.48 -54.69 10.29
CA TYR A 587 29.11 -54.32 9.86
C TYR A 587 28.39 -53.39 10.84
N ASP A 588 28.83 -53.24 12.10
CA ASP A 588 28.08 -52.47 13.09
C ASP A 588 28.20 -50.95 12.94
N ASN A 589 29.33 -50.43 12.45
CA ASN A 589 29.51 -48.98 12.27
C ASN A 589 28.69 -48.41 11.11
N HIS A 590 28.46 -49.21 10.06
CA HIS A 590 27.59 -48.78 8.95
C HIS A 590 26.10 -48.81 9.31
N ARG A 591 25.69 -49.75 10.18
CA ARG A 591 24.30 -49.86 10.63
C ARG A 591 23.92 -48.73 11.58
N HIS A 592 24.81 -48.31 12.48
CA HIS A 592 24.60 -47.24 13.43
C HIS A 592 24.59 -45.86 12.73
N ARG A 593 25.43 -45.66 11.72
CA ARG A 593 25.46 -44.42 10.90
C ARG A 593 24.20 -44.31 10.03
N ARG A 594 23.68 -45.41 9.50
CA ARG A 594 22.45 -45.48 8.72
C ARG A 594 21.22 -45.16 9.59
N SER A 595 21.11 -45.66 10.79
CA SER A 595 20.02 -45.43 11.75
C SER A 595 19.96 -43.94 12.19
N LYS A 596 21.09 -43.30 12.44
CA LYS A 596 21.12 -41.85 12.78
C LYS A 596 20.67 -40.96 11.62
N PHE A 597 21.00 -41.33 10.39
CA PHE A 597 20.66 -40.54 9.21
C PHE A 597 19.16 -40.63 8.89
N ASP A 598 18.58 -41.83 8.97
CA ASP A 598 17.13 -42.05 8.81
C ASP A 598 16.33 -41.26 9.85
N PHE A 599 16.86 -41.12 11.06
CA PHE A 599 16.23 -40.36 12.14
C PHE A 599 16.23 -38.83 11.90
N VAL A 600 17.33 -38.26 11.38
CA VAL A 600 17.44 -36.83 11.08
C VAL A 600 16.52 -36.49 9.91
N GLU A 601 16.46 -37.28 8.88
CA GLU A 601 15.64 -37.06 7.70
C GLU A 601 14.14 -37.12 7.99
N ARG A 602 13.71 -38.08 8.81
CA ARG A 602 12.34 -38.13 9.31
C ARG A 602 11.97 -36.92 10.15
N LYS A 603 12.90 -36.34 10.91
CA LYS A 603 12.68 -35.09 11.64
C LYS A 603 12.44 -33.92 10.69
N ILE A 604 13.25 -33.78 9.65
CA ILE A 604 13.10 -32.69 8.67
C ILE A 604 11.73 -32.78 7.99
N ARG A 605 11.31 -33.95 7.53
CA ARG A 605 9.98 -34.14 6.93
C ARG A 605 8.84 -33.87 7.90
N LYS A 606 8.93 -34.31 9.15
CA LYS A 606 7.95 -33.99 10.18
C LYS A 606 7.88 -32.50 10.48
N VAL A 607 9.02 -31.80 10.50
CA VAL A 607 9.07 -30.35 10.67
C VAL A 607 8.43 -29.64 9.49
N LEU A 608 8.75 -30.03 8.26
CA LEU A 608 8.10 -29.47 7.06
C LEU A 608 6.59 -29.71 7.06
N LEU A 609 6.16 -30.93 7.42
CA LEU A 609 4.74 -31.25 7.57
C LEU A 609 4.08 -30.36 8.62
N ALA A 610 4.71 -30.21 9.79
CA ALA A 610 4.20 -29.36 10.86
C ALA A 610 4.11 -27.89 10.43
N VAL A 611 5.13 -27.35 9.76
CA VAL A 611 5.13 -25.99 9.22
C VAL A 611 3.99 -25.80 8.20
N CYS A 612 3.83 -26.73 7.27
CA CYS A 612 2.74 -26.67 6.29
C CYS A 612 1.36 -26.76 6.97
N LEU A 613 1.21 -27.63 8.00
CA LEU A 613 -0.05 -27.71 8.76
C LEU A 613 -0.35 -26.42 9.53
N VAL A 614 0.66 -25.76 10.11
CA VAL A 614 0.49 -24.46 10.78
C VAL A 614 0.08 -23.38 9.78
N ILE A 615 0.71 -23.33 8.61
CA ILE A 615 0.34 -22.38 7.54
C ILE A 615 -1.09 -22.64 7.08
N TYR A 616 -1.44 -23.93 6.85
CA TYR A 616 -2.79 -24.34 6.45
C TYR A 616 -3.83 -23.97 7.51
N TRP A 617 -3.55 -24.29 8.79
CA TRP A 617 -4.42 -23.94 9.91
C TRP A 617 -4.66 -22.44 10.02
N LYS A 618 -3.59 -21.66 9.97
CA LYS A 618 -3.70 -20.19 10.00
C LYS A 618 -4.55 -19.67 8.84
N HIS A 619 -4.29 -20.14 7.63
CA HIS A 619 -5.06 -19.72 6.46
C HIS A 619 -6.51 -20.20 6.54
N PHE A 620 -6.78 -21.41 7.05
CA PHE A 620 -8.13 -21.91 7.28
C PHE A 620 -8.88 -21.02 8.27
N MET A 621 -8.24 -20.61 9.37
CA MET A 621 -8.83 -19.67 10.34
C MET A 621 -9.10 -18.30 9.69
N ASP A 622 -8.17 -17.80 8.89
CA ASP A 622 -8.37 -16.54 8.16
C ASP A 622 -9.50 -16.67 7.12
N CYS A 623 -9.62 -17.80 6.42
CA CYS A 623 -10.71 -18.06 5.46
C CYS A 623 -12.06 -18.32 6.14
N THR A 624 -12.12 -19.00 7.28
CA THR A 624 -13.38 -19.17 8.04
C THR A 624 -13.88 -17.85 8.58
N PHE A 625 -12.96 -16.99 9.06
CA PHE A 625 -13.26 -15.62 9.43
C PHE A 625 -13.79 -14.81 8.24
N LEU A 626 -13.19 -14.96 7.05
CA LEU A 626 -13.64 -14.37 5.80
C LEU A 626 -15.02 -14.90 5.38
N SER A 627 -15.21 -16.22 5.45
CA SER A 627 -16.46 -16.88 5.09
C SER A 627 -17.60 -16.44 6.00
N SER A 628 -17.39 -16.36 7.31
CA SER A 628 -18.39 -15.86 8.25
C SER A 628 -18.72 -14.38 8.00
N ASN A 629 -17.75 -13.57 7.57
CA ASN A 629 -17.98 -12.19 7.15
C ASN A 629 -18.82 -12.07 5.85
N ILE A 630 -18.69 -13.04 4.94
CA ILE A 630 -19.42 -13.05 3.66
C ILE A 630 -20.80 -13.69 3.82
N PHE A 631 -20.91 -14.76 4.61
CA PHE A 631 -22.14 -15.55 4.72
C PHE A 631 -23.12 -15.04 5.80
N GLY A 632 -22.69 -14.14 6.70
CA GLY A 632 -23.52 -13.53 7.75
C GLY A 632 -24.47 -14.51 8.45
N ASN A 633 -24.40 -14.66 9.74
CA ASN A 633 -25.35 -15.45 10.53
C ASN A 633 -26.74 -14.76 10.58
N ASP A 634 -27.45 -14.67 9.45
CA ASP A 634 -28.84 -14.20 9.41
C ASP A 634 -29.86 -15.32 9.74
N HIS A 635 -29.43 -16.38 10.44
CA HIS A 635 -30.33 -17.39 10.99
C HIS A 635 -30.29 -17.42 12.53
N CYS A 636 -30.77 -16.32 13.14
CA CYS A 636 -31.38 -16.42 14.46
C CYS A 636 -32.74 -15.68 14.39
N PRO A 637 -33.88 -16.38 14.43
CA PRO A 637 -35.15 -15.70 14.54
C PRO A 637 -35.17 -14.98 15.89
N SER A 638 -35.34 -13.67 15.83
CA SER A 638 -35.61 -12.83 17.01
C SER A 638 -36.83 -13.40 17.73
N SER A 639 -36.62 -14.15 18.79
CA SER A 639 -37.67 -14.42 19.77
C SER A 639 -38.03 -13.10 20.41
N HIS A 640 -39.23 -12.65 20.11
CA HIS A 640 -39.93 -11.64 20.89
C HIS A 640 -39.72 -11.91 22.40
N ARG A 641 -39.08 -10.97 23.08
CA ARG A 641 -39.37 -10.73 24.49
C ARG A 641 -39.96 -9.33 24.58
N ASN A 642 -41.27 -9.31 24.57
CA ASN A 642 -42.07 -8.28 25.20
C ASN A 642 -41.90 -8.35 26.72
N SER A 643 -42.08 -7.15 27.37
CA SER A 643 -42.36 -6.88 28.78
C SER A 643 -41.11 -6.94 29.68
N ILE A 644 -40.74 -5.95 30.37
CA ILE A 644 -41.42 -4.91 31.17
C ILE A 644 -40.49 -3.71 31.21
#